data_bcdbf89af32eb92499208b31d8df7328
#
_entry.id   bcdbf89af32eb92499208b31d8df7328
#
_cell.length_a   1.000
_cell.length_b   1.000
_cell.length_c   1.000
_cell.angle_alpha   90.00
_cell.angle_beta   90.00
_cell.angle_gamma   90.00
#
_symmetry.space_group_name_H-M   'P 1'
#
loop_
_entity.id
_entity.type
_entity.pdbx_description
1 polymer ?
#
loop_
_entity_poly.entity_id
_entity_poly.type
_entity_poly.pdbx_seq_one_letter_code
_entity_poly.pdbx_strand_id
1 'polypeptide(L)'
;MRKVKQEMNTTYIINKEKPTWVMRVLMTCLIAHFSLLVCSAQDVIVNPDISYAGTPRTCEIAGLAVKGVPDYEDYVLVGLSGLSIGQTVSVPGPEITEAVKRYWKHGLFSKVSITADSIVGSKVYLCIHLATRPRVSEINYYGLKKSDREEMQSRLGIVKGSQVTPNMLDRAKILAKKYFDEKGYKNAEIEITQRDDVTGNNEVILDFSVDKKSKMKVRSIIFEGNEKLTSKKIKGGLFKKGCFAKIHEAGKFANIFSAKKYTPERYEDAKKALISRYNELGYRDATILEDSVWTVDEKHVNVFVKVDEGQRYFIRNITWVGNTIVNSEFLDNSLGMKKGDVYNQKYMNKRLSEDEDAIGNYYWNNGYIFYNLQPTEVNIVGDSIDLEMRIQEGTQAHINHVRVFGNDRLYEEVVRRELRTKPGDLFSKDAIQRSAREIASMGFFDPEKVNPDIKPNYEDGTVDINWELEQKSNDQLEFSLGWGQTGIIGRVGIKLNNFSMRNLFGKNKMHRGIMPIGDGEQLSLSYQTNAKYYNSISAGYSTGWFGGKRPNSFSVNAFFSKQTDISSTYRNSSWYNNYMNYAYGIGSYNSGYYDYTSMMDDDKYIKLFGFSVGWGKRLRWPDDYFQLMMQLSYTRYMLQDWSYFIISNGNCNNINLGITLSRVSTDNQLFPRRGSEFSASVTLTPPWSLFDNKNYGALATVETYNTDIDRYNSELQEKYRWIEYHKWKFKSRTFTALTGGQKCLVLMTRVEFGLLGSYNKDKKSPFETYYVGGDGMSGYSSGYAEETIGLRGYENGSLTPYRAEGYAYDRLTLELRYPFLLGNTTIYGLGFIEGGNAWTETGHFNPFEIKRSAGIGVRIFLPMVGLMGIDWAYGFDKPYITSTNKGGSQFHFILGQEF
;
A
#
# COMPACT_ATOMS: atom_id res chain seq x y z
N MET A 1 2.09 34.99 -28.32
CA MET A 1 1.64 36.39 -28.38
C MET A 1 2.20 37.08 -27.17
N ARG A 2 3.22 37.80 -27.38
CA ARG A 2 3.37 39.24 -27.59
C ARG A 2 3.07 40.07 -26.36
N LYS A 3 4.24 40.65 -25.88
CA LYS A 3 4.46 42.06 -25.43
C LYS A 3 4.12 42.33 -23.96
N VAL A 4 4.96 43.01 -23.15
CA VAL A 4 5.69 44.26 -23.38
C VAL A 4 6.94 44.33 -22.50
N LYS A 5 8.08 44.74 -23.10
CA LYS A 5 9.28 45.34 -22.49
C LYS A 5 9.04 46.82 -22.26
N GLN A 6 9.60 47.44 -21.24
CA GLN A 6 10.16 48.81 -21.19
C GLN A 6 10.92 48.90 -19.85
N GLU A 7 12.24 48.90 -19.84
CA GLU A 7 13.21 49.98 -19.99
C GLU A 7 12.94 51.23 -19.14
N MET A 8 13.86 51.48 -18.23
CA MET A 8 14.40 52.81 -18.03
C MET A 8 15.83 52.77 -17.51
N ASN A 9 16.75 53.06 -18.42
CA ASN A 9 18.12 53.55 -18.17
C ASN A 9 18.05 54.99 -17.64
N THR A 10 18.85 55.30 -16.63
CA THR A 10 19.23 56.67 -16.32
C THR A 10 20.73 56.73 -16.04
N THR A 11 21.46 57.15 -17.03
CA THR A 11 22.87 57.47 -17.02
C THR A 11 23.07 58.84 -16.34
N TYR A 12 23.97 58.97 -15.36
CA TYR A 12 24.51 60.23 -14.91
C TYR A 12 25.98 60.36 -15.30
N ILE A 13 26.21 61.32 -16.14
CA ILE A 13 27.50 61.83 -16.57
C ILE A 13 28.01 62.80 -15.50
N ILE A 14 29.19 62.60 -14.96
CA ILE A 14 29.91 63.61 -14.14
C ILE A 14 31.06 64.16 -14.94
N ASN A 15 30.98 65.41 -15.19
CA ASN A 15 31.96 66.28 -15.84
C ASN A 15 33.20 66.49 -14.96
N LYS A 16 34.37 66.37 -15.57
CA LYS A 16 35.67 66.78 -15.00
C LYS A 16 35.80 68.30 -15.14
N GLU A 17 35.96 68.98 -14.03
CA GLU A 17 36.63 70.30 -14.03
C GLU A 17 37.81 70.25 -13.05
N LYS A 18 38.94 70.79 -13.54
CA LYS A 18 40.22 70.92 -12.80
C LYS A 18 40.16 72.21 -11.99
N PRO A 19 40.52 72.24 -10.72
CA PRO A 19 40.82 73.51 -10.08
C PRO A 19 42.31 73.79 -10.11
N THR A 20 42.45 75.01 -10.41
CA THR A 20 43.67 75.83 -10.69
C THR A 20 44.52 76.06 -9.44
N TRP A 21 45.73 76.21 -9.70
CA TRP A 21 46.98 76.82 -9.26
C TRP A 21 47.05 77.56 -7.87
N VAL A 22 46.03 77.92 -7.20
CA VAL A 22 46.03 78.72 -5.95
C VAL A 22 46.34 77.92 -4.67
N MET A 23 46.21 76.59 -4.66
CA MET A 23 46.43 75.74 -3.50
C MET A 23 47.85 75.17 -3.30
N ARG A 24 48.78 75.56 -4.20
CA ARG A 24 50.23 75.17 -4.10
C ARG A 24 51.09 76.20 -3.37
N VAL A 25 50.63 77.40 -3.11
CA VAL A 25 51.44 78.42 -2.44
C VAL A 25 51.18 78.55 -0.93
N LEU A 26 50.06 77.95 -0.42
CA LEU A 26 49.76 78.02 1.02
C LEU A 26 50.35 76.82 1.79
N MET A 27 50.90 75.85 1.10
CA MET A 27 51.46 74.65 1.74
C MET A 27 52.98 74.75 1.98
N THR A 28 53.65 75.71 1.48
CA THR A 28 55.14 75.92 1.65
C THR A 28 55.49 76.87 2.77
N CYS A 29 54.55 77.65 3.37
CA CYS A 29 54.78 78.51 4.51
C CYS A 29 54.49 77.98 5.88
N LEU A 30 53.91 76.76 5.95
CA LEU A 30 53.57 76.08 7.23
C LEU A 30 54.59 75.03 7.67
N ILE A 31 55.69 74.79 6.91
CA ILE A 31 56.75 73.81 7.22
C ILE A 31 57.96 74.46 7.93
N ALA A 32 57.99 75.82 8.09
CA ALA A 32 59.13 76.51 8.68
C ALA A 32 58.96 76.94 10.15
N HIS A 33 57.88 76.61 10.85
CA HIS A 33 57.65 77.03 12.24
C HIS A 33 57.40 75.97 13.26
N PHE A 34 57.78 74.67 13.00
CA PHE A 34 57.65 73.65 14.02
C PHE A 34 58.90 72.74 14.13
N SER A 35 60.04 73.38 14.36
CA SER A 35 61.26 72.71 14.78
C SER A 35 61.72 73.37 16.11
N LEU A 36 61.16 72.95 17.20
CA LEU A 36 61.68 72.95 18.57
C LEU A 36 60.58 72.57 19.58
N LEU A 37 60.28 71.32 19.59
CA LEU A 37 59.69 70.64 20.80
C LEU A 37 60.32 69.27 20.87
N VAL A 38 61.10 69.05 21.92
CA VAL A 38 61.80 67.84 22.24
C VAL A 38 60.79 66.72 22.34
N CYS A 39 60.76 65.87 21.29
CA CYS A 39 60.03 64.59 21.34
C CYS A 39 60.94 63.58 22.07
N SER A 40 60.60 63.23 23.29
CA SER A 40 61.08 61.99 23.88
C SER A 40 60.66 60.84 23.00
N ALA A 41 61.58 60.21 22.32
CA ALA A 41 61.37 59.03 21.47
C ALA A 41 60.88 57.92 22.39
N GLN A 42 59.58 57.69 22.37
CA GLN A 42 59.03 56.45 22.86
C GLN A 42 59.46 55.32 21.85
N ASP A 43 60.17 54.35 22.33
CA ASP A 43 60.56 53.19 21.51
C ASP A 43 59.31 52.51 20.94
N VAL A 44 59.05 52.68 19.65
CA VAL A 44 57.98 52.00 18.92
C VAL A 44 58.55 50.70 18.37
N ILE A 45 58.17 49.58 19.01
CA ILE A 45 58.53 48.26 18.52
C ILE A 45 57.41 47.77 17.59
N VAL A 46 57.66 47.71 16.29
CA VAL A 46 56.76 47.22 15.27
C VAL A 46 57.06 45.71 15.10
N ASN A 47 55.99 44.89 15.05
CA ASN A 47 56.06 43.41 14.98
C ASN A 47 57.00 42.81 16.09
N PRO A 48 56.71 43.02 17.36
CA PRO A 48 57.53 42.53 18.46
C PRO A 48 57.62 40.98 18.44
N ASP A 49 58.87 40.48 18.53
CA ASP A 49 59.06 39.03 18.68
C ASP A 49 58.68 38.64 20.12
N ILE A 50 57.47 38.07 20.31
CA ILE A 50 56.92 37.72 21.59
C ILE A 50 57.08 36.24 21.82
N SER A 51 58.03 35.82 22.69
CA SER A 51 58.20 34.44 23.10
C SER A 51 57.51 34.21 24.44
N TYR A 52 56.75 33.12 24.57
CA TYR A 52 56.12 32.65 25.81
C TYR A 52 57.17 32.19 26.85
N ALA A 53 58.38 31.97 26.43
CA ALA A 53 59.51 31.68 27.37
C ALA A 53 60.16 32.95 27.97
N GLY A 54 59.78 34.14 27.47
CA GLY A 54 60.24 35.44 27.96
C GLY A 54 59.47 35.95 29.19
N THR A 55 60.03 36.97 29.89
CA THR A 55 59.29 37.65 31.00
C THR A 55 58.09 38.44 30.42
N PRO A 56 56.85 38.20 30.91
CA PRO A 56 55.68 38.94 30.48
C PRO A 56 55.80 40.43 30.75
N ARG A 57 55.41 41.23 29.74
CA ARG A 57 55.31 42.69 29.85
C ARG A 57 53.88 43.09 30.18
N THR A 58 53.69 43.88 31.21
CA THR A 58 52.36 44.44 31.51
C THR A 58 52.13 45.63 30.59
N CYS A 59 51.06 45.58 29.73
CA CYS A 59 50.74 46.62 28.75
C CYS A 59 49.27 46.98 28.83
N GLU A 60 48.92 48.21 28.54
CA GLU A 60 47.54 48.65 28.31
C GLU A 60 47.16 48.45 26.87
N ILE A 61 46.00 47.88 26.61
CA ILE A 61 45.47 47.68 25.23
C ILE A 61 45.08 49.07 24.67
N ALA A 62 45.81 49.56 23.71
CA ALA A 62 45.52 50.85 23.04
C ALA A 62 44.70 50.69 21.78
N GLY A 63 44.68 49.50 21.19
CA GLY A 63 43.87 49.20 20.02
C GLY A 63 43.67 47.72 19.81
N LEU A 64 42.51 47.34 19.36
CA LEU A 64 42.10 45.99 18.99
C LEU A 64 41.58 46.01 17.53
N ALA A 65 42.21 45.26 16.66
CA ALA A 65 41.76 45.05 15.30
C ALA A 65 41.41 43.58 15.06
N VAL A 66 40.46 43.31 14.21
CA VAL A 66 40.09 41.94 13.77
C VAL A 66 40.38 41.79 12.32
N LYS A 67 40.97 40.68 11.90
CA LYS A 67 41.27 40.37 10.51
C LYS A 67 40.86 38.94 10.14
N GLY A 68 40.45 38.76 8.88
CA GLY A 68 40.21 37.43 8.32
C GLY A 68 38.76 36.96 8.28
N VAL A 69 37.82 37.76 8.80
CA VAL A 69 36.37 37.41 8.86
C VAL A 69 35.49 38.62 8.49
N PRO A 70 35.46 39.04 7.22
CA PRO A 70 34.79 40.26 6.77
C PRO A 70 33.28 40.22 6.96
N ASP A 71 32.68 39.05 7.13
CA ASP A 71 31.21 38.87 7.30
C ASP A 71 30.70 39.15 8.71
N TYR A 72 31.60 39.49 9.65
CA TYR A 72 31.23 39.77 11.02
C TYR A 72 31.67 41.17 11.40
N GLU A 73 30.83 41.85 12.17
CA GLU A 73 31.14 43.18 12.72
C GLU A 73 32.25 43.11 13.77
N ASP A 74 33.28 43.90 13.61
CA ASP A 74 34.48 43.89 14.50
C ASP A 74 34.16 44.03 15.98
N TYR A 75 33.19 44.90 16.33
CA TYR A 75 32.78 45.13 17.71
C TYR A 75 32.18 43.86 18.38
N VAL A 76 31.48 42.99 17.60
CA VAL A 76 30.90 41.73 18.10
C VAL A 76 32.05 40.75 18.38
N LEU A 77 33.01 40.68 17.47
CA LEU A 77 34.16 39.79 17.61
C LEU A 77 35.07 40.23 18.76
N VAL A 78 35.35 41.53 18.89
CA VAL A 78 36.10 42.08 20.02
C VAL A 78 35.38 41.77 21.36
N GLY A 79 34.05 41.91 21.42
CA GLY A 79 33.25 41.57 22.60
C GLY A 79 33.36 40.08 22.95
N LEU A 80 33.42 39.17 22.00
CA LEU A 80 33.63 37.74 22.23
C LEU A 80 35.01 37.42 22.84
N SER A 81 36.03 38.20 22.53
CA SER A 81 37.38 38.04 23.10
C SER A 81 37.41 38.28 24.61
N GLY A 82 36.53 39.15 25.10
CA GLY A 82 36.52 39.66 26.47
C GLY A 82 37.70 40.59 26.75
N LEU A 83 38.38 41.08 25.70
CA LEU A 83 39.41 42.13 25.81
C LEU A 83 38.73 43.47 25.49
N SER A 84 39.20 44.55 26.15
CA SER A 84 38.70 45.88 25.93
C SER A 84 39.85 46.88 25.86
N ILE A 85 39.65 47.94 25.06
CA ILE A 85 40.60 49.07 25.01
C ILE A 85 40.67 49.71 26.38
N GLY A 86 41.87 50.04 26.84
CA GLY A 86 42.16 50.57 28.17
C GLY A 86 42.39 49.43 29.23
N GLN A 87 42.17 48.16 28.89
CA GLN A 87 42.44 47.06 29.80
C GLN A 87 43.92 46.78 29.91
N THR A 88 44.40 46.59 31.13
CA THR A 88 45.80 46.21 31.41
C THR A 88 45.91 44.68 31.29
N VAL A 89 46.80 44.19 30.45
CA VAL A 89 47.02 42.74 30.14
C VAL A 89 48.53 42.44 30.18
N SER A 90 48.82 41.18 30.48
CA SER A 90 50.17 40.65 30.33
C SER A 90 50.42 40.14 28.93
N VAL A 91 51.49 40.49 28.27
CA VAL A 91 51.87 40.10 26.91
C VAL A 91 53.25 39.42 26.91
N PRO A 92 53.31 38.10 26.64
CA PRO A 92 52.23 37.10 26.60
C PRO A 92 51.65 36.85 27.98
N GLY A 93 50.31 36.53 28.04
CA GLY A 93 49.65 36.37 29.35
C GLY A 93 48.39 35.55 29.32
N PRO A 94 47.84 35.30 30.51
CA PRO A 94 46.63 34.47 30.65
C PRO A 94 45.39 35.12 30.00
N GLU A 95 45.28 36.45 30.00
CA GLU A 95 44.17 37.20 29.42
C GLU A 95 44.06 36.95 27.93
N ILE A 96 45.20 36.96 27.24
CA ILE A 96 45.28 36.67 25.79
C ILE A 96 44.91 35.18 25.53
N THR A 97 45.44 34.29 26.39
CA THR A 97 45.15 32.87 26.30
C THR A 97 43.65 32.59 26.51
N GLU A 98 43.04 33.24 27.48
CA GLU A 98 41.59 33.11 27.72
C GLU A 98 40.76 33.68 26.58
N ALA A 99 41.16 34.76 25.96
CA ALA A 99 40.52 35.30 24.75
C ALA A 99 40.53 34.27 23.61
N VAL A 100 41.69 33.64 23.35
CA VAL A 100 41.79 32.56 22.35
C VAL A 100 40.89 31.38 22.72
N LYS A 101 40.87 30.94 24.00
CA LYS A 101 39.98 29.86 24.44
C LYS A 101 38.49 30.19 24.27
N ARG A 102 38.08 31.43 24.50
CA ARG A 102 36.69 31.87 24.29
C ARG A 102 36.29 31.73 22.84
N TYR A 103 37.09 32.14 21.86
CA TYR A 103 36.81 31.92 20.45
C TYR A 103 36.71 30.44 20.08
N TRP A 104 37.60 29.60 20.61
CA TRP A 104 37.54 28.15 20.40
C TRP A 104 36.29 27.53 21.00
N LYS A 105 35.82 27.99 22.14
CA LYS A 105 34.60 27.50 22.82
C LYS A 105 33.36 27.81 22.00
N HIS A 106 33.31 28.90 21.28
CA HIS A 106 32.20 29.23 20.37
C HIS A 106 32.12 28.30 19.17
N GLY A 107 33.19 27.63 18.78
CA GLY A 107 33.19 26.63 17.72
C GLY A 107 33.10 27.18 16.30
N LEU A 108 32.94 28.50 16.13
CA LEU A 108 32.73 29.15 14.82
C LEU A 108 34.00 29.25 13.96
N PHE A 109 35.17 29.21 14.59
CA PHE A 109 36.43 29.50 13.94
C PHE A 109 37.28 28.25 13.73
N SER A 110 37.97 28.18 12.60
CA SER A 110 38.93 27.13 12.22
C SER A 110 40.36 27.50 12.66
N LYS A 111 40.64 28.78 12.73
CA LYS A 111 41.94 29.33 13.17
C LYS A 111 41.71 30.57 14.01
N VAL A 112 42.40 30.63 15.12
CA VAL A 112 42.40 31.76 16.06
C VAL A 112 43.85 32.08 16.44
N SER A 113 44.32 33.30 16.21
CA SER A 113 45.61 33.77 16.71
C SER A 113 45.51 35.25 17.04
N ILE A 114 46.18 35.66 18.06
CA ILE A 114 46.26 37.06 18.49
C ILE A 114 47.74 37.44 18.40
N THR A 115 48.02 38.49 17.62
CA THR A 115 49.35 39.04 17.45
C THR A 115 49.40 40.44 17.99
N ALA A 116 50.57 40.87 18.44
CA ALA A 116 50.79 42.24 18.76
C ALA A 116 51.44 42.95 17.54
N ASP A 117 50.69 43.89 16.94
CA ASP A 117 51.17 44.61 15.75
C ASP A 117 52.25 45.65 16.13
N SER A 118 52.13 46.29 17.30
CA SER A 118 53.09 47.20 17.84
C SER A 118 52.99 47.38 19.37
N ILE A 119 54.11 47.70 19.99
CA ILE A 119 54.20 48.13 21.37
C ILE A 119 54.83 49.51 21.42
N VAL A 120 54.12 50.46 22.02
CA VAL A 120 54.57 51.85 22.15
C VAL A 120 54.64 52.16 23.65
N GLY A 121 55.83 52.13 24.25
CA GLY A 121 55.99 52.28 25.70
C GLY A 121 55.27 51.18 26.49
N SER A 122 54.23 51.59 27.26
CA SER A 122 53.35 50.64 27.99
C SER A 122 52.05 50.29 27.29
N LYS A 123 51.85 50.67 26.00
CA LYS A 123 50.65 50.46 25.24
C LYS A 123 50.86 49.40 24.14
N VAL A 124 49.94 48.45 24.02
CA VAL A 124 49.97 47.38 23.00
C VAL A 124 48.78 47.50 22.05
N TYR A 125 49.04 47.33 20.75
CA TYR A 125 48.05 47.19 19.71
C TYR A 125 47.98 45.71 19.32
N LEU A 126 46.81 45.10 19.55
CA LEU A 126 46.58 43.68 19.29
C LEU A 126 45.74 43.48 18.01
N CYS A 127 46.14 42.49 17.24
CA CYS A 127 45.37 42.08 16.06
C CYS A 127 44.89 40.62 16.25
N ILE A 128 43.62 40.44 16.19
CA ILE A 128 42.94 39.15 16.31
C ILE A 128 42.75 38.59 14.92
N HIS A 129 43.43 37.52 14.57
CA HIS A 129 43.29 36.84 13.28
C HIS A 129 42.34 35.64 13.45
N LEU A 130 41.23 35.67 12.78
CA LEU A 130 40.21 34.65 12.78
C LEU A 130 40.03 34.07 11.39
N ALA A 131 39.74 32.81 11.26
CA ALA A 131 39.23 32.20 10.06
C ALA A 131 37.98 31.40 10.42
N THR A 132 36.88 31.61 9.71
CA THR A 132 35.62 30.84 9.89
C THR A 132 35.82 29.40 9.43
N ARG A 133 35.06 28.49 10.02
CA ARG A 133 34.96 27.13 9.51
C ARG A 133 34.17 27.11 8.21
N PRO A 134 34.55 26.27 7.25
CA PRO A 134 33.82 26.17 5.99
C PRO A 134 32.37 25.67 6.21
N ARG A 135 31.50 26.07 5.31
CA ARG A 135 30.09 25.64 5.27
C ARG A 135 29.87 24.64 4.16
N VAL A 136 28.88 23.74 4.36
CA VAL A 136 28.50 22.73 3.37
C VAL A 136 27.76 23.42 2.22
N SER A 137 28.32 23.40 1.02
CA SER A 137 27.66 23.85 -0.21
C SER A 137 26.81 22.74 -0.84
N GLU A 138 27.34 21.52 -0.85
CA GLU A 138 26.67 20.37 -1.45
C GLU A 138 27.07 19.07 -0.73
N ILE A 139 26.18 18.07 -0.76
CA ILE A 139 26.45 16.75 -0.21
C ILE A 139 26.24 15.72 -1.32
N ASN A 140 27.29 14.99 -1.65
CA ASN A 140 27.24 13.93 -2.64
C ASN A 140 27.35 12.56 -1.99
N TYR A 141 26.59 11.59 -2.51
CA TYR A 141 26.59 10.22 -2.02
C TYR A 141 26.95 9.25 -3.14
N TYR A 142 28.07 8.57 -3.00
CA TYR A 142 28.55 7.56 -3.94
C TYR A 142 28.32 6.16 -3.39
N GLY A 143 28.04 5.19 -4.27
CA GLY A 143 27.77 3.78 -3.92
C GLY A 143 26.37 3.52 -3.35
N LEU A 144 25.45 4.50 -3.35
CA LEU A 144 24.11 4.39 -2.77
C LEU A 144 23.00 4.43 -3.82
N LYS A 145 21.94 3.65 -3.58
CA LYS A 145 20.67 3.77 -4.29
C LYS A 145 19.91 5.02 -3.83
N LYS A 146 19.00 5.54 -4.64
CA LYS A 146 18.21 6.75 -4.34
C LYS A 146 17.50 6.66 -2.97
N SER A 147 16.81 5.55 -2.67
CA SER A 147 16.13 5.34 -1.39
C SER A 147 17.07 5.34 -0.17
N ASP A 148 18.25 4.72 -0.30
CA ASP A 148 19.24 4.72 0.79
C ASP A 148 19.84 6.12 1.01
N ARG A 149 19.98 6.90 -0.07
CA ARG A 149 20.47 8.28 -0.01
C ARG A 149 19.50 9.18 0.75
N GLU A 150 18.21 9.15 0.39
CA GLU A 150 17.16 9.97 1.02
C GLU A 150 17.03 9.65 2.52
N GLU A 151 17.02 8.36 2.87
CA GLU A 151 16.93 7.93 4.27
C GLU A 151 18.18 8.29 5.07
N MET A 152 19.37 8.12 4.47
CA MET A 152 20.63 8.50 5.14
C MET A 152 20.70 10.01 5.34
N GLN A 153 20.33 10.81 4.33
CA GLN A 153 20.31 12.27 4.43
C GLN A 153 19.40 12.75 5.59
N SER A 154 18.22 12.16 5.73
CA SER A 154 17.30 12.45 6.83
C SER A 154 17.91 12.12 8.19
N ARG A 155 18.61 10.98 8.31
CA ARG A 155 19.22 10.55 9.59
C ARG A 155 20.46 11.34 9.99
N LEU A 156 21.26 11.77 9.01
CA LEU A 156 22.46 12.55 9.27
C LEU A 156 22.15 13.96 9.75
N GLY A 157 21.04 14.53 9.31
CA GLY A 157 20.60 15.88 9.69
C GLY A 157 21.56 17.00 9.21
N ILE A 158 22.45 16.71 8.24
CA ILE A 158 23.34 17.71 7.66
C ILE A 158 22.62 18.36 6.48
N VAL A 159 22.50 19.66 6.53
CA VAL A 159 21.87 20.46 5.48
C VAL A 159 22.85 21.42 4.84
N LYS A 160 22.56 21.88 3.63
CA LYS A 160 23.32 22.95 2.99
C LYS A 160 23.41 24.18 3.91
N GLY A 161 24.60 24.79 4.00
CA GLY A 161 24.88 25.90 4.92
C GLY A 161 25.32 25.49 6.32
N SER A 162 25.25 24.19 6.68
CA SER A 162 25.78 23.68 7.94
C SER A 162 27.28 23.91 8.04
N GLN A 163 27.77 24.30 9.21
CA GLN A 163 29.18 24.49 9.46
C GLN A 163 29.91 23.15 9.63
N VAL A 164 31.00 22.96 8.93
CA VAL A 164 31.78 21.71 8.99
C VAL A 164 32.69 21.71 10.19
N THR A 165 32.45 20.78 11.10
CA THR A 165 33.31 20.54 12.29
C THR A 165 33.78 19.09 12.30
N PRO A 166 34.97 18.78 12.87
CA PRO A 166 35.42 17.39 13.01
C PRO A 166 34.38 16.51 13.71
N ASN A 167 33.78 17.00 14.79
CA ASN A 167 32.73 16.28 15.52
C ASN A 167 31.51 15.96 14.65
N MET A 168 31.09 16.90 13.78
CA MET A 168 29.99 16.65 12.84
C MET A 168 30.32 15.51 11.86
N LEU A 169 31.54 15.48 11.32
CA LEU A 169 31.98 14.44 10.40
C LEU A 169 32.09 13.07 11.10
N ASP A 170 32.66 13.02 12.31
CA ASP A 170 32.76 11.79 13.08
C ASP A 170 31.38 11.26 13.45
N ARG A 171 30.49 12.15 13.91
CA ARG A 171 29.06 11.80 14.16
C ARG A 171 28.37 11.30 12.90
N ALA A 172 28.56 11.96 11.77
CA ALA A 172 28.01 11.54 10.50
C ALA A 172 28.50 10.15 10.09
N LYS A 173 29.78 9.87 10.24
CA LYS A 173 30.39 8.56 9.98
C LYS A 173 29.81 7.48 10.90
N ILE A 174 29.66 7.76 12.18
CA ILE A 174 29.06 6.83 13.17
C ILE A 174 27.59 6.55 12.81
N LEU A 175 26.79 7.59 12.52
CA LEU A 175 25.38 7.45 12.16
C LEU A 175 25.19 6.69 10.85
N ALA A 176 26.01 6.99 9.85
CA ALA A 176 26.00 6.27 8.57
C ALA A 176 26.37 4.79 8.75
N LYS A 177 27.40 4.49 9.57
CA LYS A 177 27.78 3.10 9.89
C LYS A 177 26.67 2.37 10.63
N LYS A 178 26.05 3.01 11.63
CA LYS A 178 24.91 2.45 12.36
C LYS A 178 23.72 2.15 11.42
N TYR A 179 23.42 3.06 10.49
CA TYR A 179 22.37 2.84 9.48
C TYR A 179 22.62 1.60 8.63
N PHE A 180 23.84 1.39 8.15
CA PHE A 180 24.17 0.21 7.35
C PHE A 180 24.22 -1.07 8.18
N ASP A 181 24.64 -1.00 9.45
CA ASP A 181 24.60 -2.13 10.38
C ASP A 181 23.14 -2.57 10.65
N GLU A 182 22.23 -1.64 10.89
CA GLU A 182 20.79 -1.90 11.02
C GLU A 182 20.21 -2.59 9.76
N LYS A 183 20.71 -2.25 8.58
CA LYS A 183 20.33 -2.90 7.31
C LYS A 183 21.09 -4.22 7.05
N GLY A 184 21.97 -4.65 7.96
CA GLY A 184 22.72 -5.90 7.90
C GLY A 184 24.04 -5.84 7.14
N TYR A 185 24.57 -4.66 6.89
CA TYR A 185 25.91 -4.44 6.29
C TYR A 185 26.95 -4.09 7.35
N LYS A 186 27.26 -5.04 8.23
CA LYS A 186 28.17 -4.82 9.36
C LYS A 186 29.57 -4.35 8.94
N ASN A 187 30.04 -4.80 7.80
CA ASN A 187 31.37 -4.48 7.24
C ASN A 187 31.34 -3.29 6.27
N ALA A 188 30.31 -2.46 6.29
CA ALA A 188 30.24 -1.27 5.45
C ALA A 188 31.38 -0.30 5.79
N GLU A 189 32.11 0.13 4.76
CA GLU A 189 33.16 1.15 4.86
C GLU A 189 32.59 2.48 4.37
N ILE A 190 32.83 3.53 5.18
CA ILE A 190 32.30 4.85 4.90
C ILE A 190 33.47 5.83 4.98
N GLU A 191 33.72 6.50 3.91
CA GLU A 191 34.73 7.56 3.80
C GLU A 191 34.04 8.87 3.50
N ILE A 192 34.41 9.92 4.23
CA ILE A 192 33.85 11.27 4.04
C ILE A 192 35.04 12.15 3.65
N THR A 193 35.01 12.66 2.41
CA THR A 193 36.03 13.57 1.91
C THR A 193 35.46 14.97 1.75
N GLN A 194 36.29 15.98 1.97
CA GLN A 194 35.95 17.38 1.81
C GLN A 194 36.67 17.92 0.59
N ARG A 195 35.98 18.61 -0.29
CA ARG A 195 36.53 19.35 -1.41
C ARG A 195 36.08 20.80 -1.33
N ASP A 196 37.01 21.72 -1.56
CA ASP A 196 36.68 23.14 -1.63
C ASP A 196 35.73 23.41 -2.83
N ASP A 197 34.70 24.19 -2.59
CA ASP A 197 33.77 24.61 -3.62
C ASP A 197 34.33 25.86 -4.29
N VAL A 198 34.72 25.74 -5.58
CA VAL A 198 35.34 26.83 -6.36
C VAL A 198 34.35 27.98 -6.60
N THR A 199 33.05 27.74 -6.44
CA THR A 199 31.99 28.74 -6.74
C THR A 199 31.57 29.54 -5.50
N GLY A 200 31.94 29.10 -4.30
CA GLY A 200 31.60 29.72 -3.03
C GLY A 200 32.79 30.17 -2.21
N ASN A 201 32.65 31.27 -1.44
CA ASN A 201 33.66 31.70 -0.47
C ASN A 201 33.55 30.87 0.81
N ASN A 202 34.65 30.16 1.18
CA ASN A 202 34.72 29.32 2.38
C ASN A 202 33.62 28.26 2.47
N GLU A 203 33.25 27.67 1.32
CA GLU A 203 32.30 26.58 1.20
C GLU A 203 33.02 25.28 0.77
N VAL A 204 32.48 24.14 1.22
CA VAL A 204 33.02 22.82 0.88
C VAL A 204 31.91 21.88 0.46
N ILE A 205 32.24 21.00 -0.46
CA ILE A 205 31.41 19.86 -0.89
C ILE A 205 31.81 18.66 -0.01
N LEU A 206 30.82 18.01 0.57
CA LEU A 206 31.01 16.76 1.30
C LEU A 206 30.69 15.57 0.42
N ASP A 207 31.68 14.73 0.14
CA ASP A 207 31.52 13.51 -0.63
C ASP A 207 31.52 12.30 0.31
N PHE A 208 30.37 11.63 0.41
CA PHE A 208 30.20 10.37 1.13
C PHE A 208 30.42 9.20 0.19
N SER A 209 31.53 8.51 0.27
CA SER A 209 31.82 7.27 -0.46
C SER A 209 31.49 6.09 0.45
N VAL A 210 30.53 5.27 -0.01
CA VAL A 210 30.03 4.13 0.78
C VAL A 210 30.22 2.83 0.02
N ASP A 211 31.11 1.98 0.53
CA ASP A 211 31.21 0.58 0.12
C ASP A 211 30.43 -0.29 1.11
N LYS A 212 29.26 -0.73 0.70
CA LYS A 212 28.36 -1.52 1.55
C LYS A 212 28.90 -2.92 1.85
N LYS A 213 29.83 -3.43 1.08
CA LYS A 213 30.25 -4.85 1.13
C LYS A 213 29.02 -5.78 1.01
N SER A 214 29.10 -7.01 1.52
CA SER A 214 28.02 -7.99 1.49
C SER A 214 27.18 -7.94 2.76
N LYS A 215 25.87 -8.26 2.63
CA LYS A 215 25.02 -8.45 3.81
C LYS A 215 25.43 -9.70 4.58
N MET A 216 25.50 -9.55 5.90
CA MET A 216 25.83 -10.65 6.80
C MET A 216 24.73 -11.72 6.84
N LYS A 217 25.12 -12.98 6.88
CA LYS A 217 24.26 -14.15 7.07
C LYS A 217 24.69 -14.87 8.33
N VAL A 218 23.77 -15.60 8.96
CA VAL A 218 24.11 -16.42 10.12
C VAL A 218 24.64 -17.77 9.64
N ARG A 219 25.87 -18.14 10.04
CA ARG A 219 26.46 -19.45 9.74
C ARG A 219 25.99 -20.50 10.72
N SER A 220 26.04 -20.19 12.01
CA SER A 220 25.63 -21.09 13.09
C SER A 220 25.02 -20.31 14.25
N ILE A 221 24.02 -20.89 14.89
CA ILE A 221 23.44 -20.42 16.16
C ILE A 221 23.69 -21.49 17.21
N ILE A 222 24.41 -21.12 18.26
CA ILE A 222 24.81 -22.00 19.36
C ILE A 222 23.99 -21.61 20.59
N PHE A 223 23.34 -22.59 21.21
CA PHE A 223 22.60 -22.41 22.46
C PHE A 223 23.26 -23.22 23.58
N GLU A 224 23.32 -22.66 24.76
CA GLU A 224 23.78 -23.28 25.98
C GLU A 224 22.75 -23.09 27.10
N GLY A 225 22.58 -24.06 27.99
CA GLY A 225 21.60 -24.01 29.08
C GLY A 225 20.14 -24.34 28.70
N ASN A 226 19.86 -24.67 27.43
CA ASN A 226 18.52 -24.96 26.93
C ASN A 226 18.16 -26.45 27.03
N GLU A 227 17.97 -26.95 28.24
CA GLU A 227 17.70 -28.38 28.52
C GLU A 227 16.24 -28.80 28.17
N LYS A 228 15.26 -27.99 28.55
CA LYS A 228 13.81 -28.25 28.38
C LYS A 228 13.33 -27.89 26.98
N LEU A 229 13.88 -26.83 26.41
CA LEU A 229 13.55 -26.39 25.05
C LEU A 229 14.71 -26.69 24.10
N THR A 230 14.64 -27.81 23.39
CA THR A 230 15.76 -28.24 22.51
C THR A 230 16.10 -27.17 21.46
N SER A 231 17.40 -27.03 21.13
CA SER A 231 17.90 -26.10 20.11
C SER A 231 17.18 -26.23 18.77
N LYS A 232 16.70 -27.44 18.39
CA LYS A 232 15.91 -27.65 17.19
C LYS A 232 14.53 -26.97 17.25
N LYS A 233 13.86 -26.97 18.41
CA LYS A 233 12.58 -26.27 18.62
C LYS A 233 12.78 -24.76 18.62
N ILE A 234 13.90 -24.26 19.20
CA ILE A 234 14.25 -22.84 19.21
C ILE A 234 14.55 -22.33 17.81
N LYS A 235 15.35 -23.04 17.02
CA LYS A 235 15.71 -22.68 15.65
C LYS A 235 14.52 -22.77 14.69
N GLY A 236 13.61 -23.71 14.93
CA GLY A 236 12.49 -24.00 14.04
C GLY A 236 12.88 -24.89 12.85
N GLY A 237 11.94 -25.13 11.94
CA GLY A 237 12.12 -25.95 10.74
C GLY A 237 11.19 -25.50 9.61
N LEU A 238 11.14 -26.29 8.54
CA LEU A 238 10.40 -25.95 7.31
C LEU A 238 8.92 -25.57 7.56
N PHE A 239 8.26 -26.28 8.48
CA PHE A 239 6.83 -26.11 8.77
C PHE A 239 6.52 -25.52 10.16
N LYS A 240 7.52 -25.41 11.04
CA LYS A 240 7.35 -24.85 12.39
C LYS A 240 8.27 -23.67 12.60
N LYS A 241 7.68 -22.48 12.80
CA LYS A 241 8.43 -21.27 13.12
C LYS A 241 9.04 -21.41 14.51
N GLY A 242 10.38 -21.43 14.61
CA GLY A 242 11.11 -21.29 15.86
C GLY A 242 11.24 -19.80 16.26
N CYS A 243 11.71 -19.58 17.50
CA CYS A 243 11.95 -18.22 18.00
C CYS A 243 12.98 -17.48 17.14
N PHE A 244 13.97 -18.18 16.60
CA PHE A 244 15.03 -17.65 15.74
C PHE A 244 14.68 -17.74 14.23
N ALA A 245 13.41 -17.91 13.89
CA ALA A 245 12.97 -18.01 12.50
C ALA A 245 13.26 -16.75 11.65
N LYS A 246 13.52 -15.62 12.27
CA LYS A 246 13.90 -14.38 11.58
C LYS A 246 15.37 -14.30 11.20
N ILE A 247 16.24 -15.15 11.81
CA ILE A 247 17.69 -15.22 11.57
C ILE A 247 18.11 -16.70 11.35
N HIS A 248 17.84 -17.24 10.19
CA HIS A 248 18.15 -18.64 9.87
C HIS A 248 19.63 -18.86 9.57
N GLU A 249 20.12 -20.05 9.91
CA GLU A 249 21.43 -20.54 9.49
C GLU A 249 21.48 -20.66 7.94
N ALA A 250 22.57 -20.19 7.34
CA ALA A 250 22.78 -20.24 5.90
C ALA A 250 23.14 -21.69 5.46
N GLY A 251 22.77 -22.06 4.22
CA GLY A 251 23.18 -23.30 3.59
C GLY A 251 22.34 -24.53 3.91
N LYS A 252 21.28 -24.43 4.74
CA LYS A 252 20.35 -25.54 4.95
C LYS A 252 19.25 -25.58 3.89
N PHE A 253 18.93 -26.77 3.38
CA PHE A 253 17.92 -26.98 2.32
C PHE A 253 16.56 -26.35 2.65
N ALA A 254 16.15 -26.35 3.92
CA ALA A 254 14.94 -25.71 4.42
C ALA A 254 14.90 -24.19 4.24
N ASN A 255 16.02 -23.54 3.95
CA ASN A 255 16.19 -22.09 3.91
C ASN A 255 16.60 -21.54 2.53
N ILE A 256 16.58 -22.38 1.47
CA ILE A 256 17.06 -22.00 0.13
C ILE A 256 16.31 -20.79 -0.43
N PHE A 257 15.01 -20.69 -0.19
CA PHE A 257 14.16 -19.59 -0.68
C PHE A 257 13.99 -18.41 0.29
N SER A 258 14.56 -18.51 1.50
CA SER A 258 14.47 -17.46 2.51
C SER A 258 15.86 -16.92 2.82
N ALA A 259 16.41 -16.07 1.97
CA ALA A 259 17.68 -15.38 2.22
C ALA A 259 17.55 -14.41 3.42
N LYS A 260 17.48 -14.96 4.63
CA LYS A 260 17.38 -14.14 5.84
C LYS A 260 18.76 -13.69 6.25
N LYS A 261 18.89 -12.39 6.33
CA LYS A 261 20.12 -11.66 6.62
C LYS A 261 20.12 -11.32 8.09
N TYR A 262 21.27 -11.36 8.71
CA TYR A 262 21.44 -10.91 10.06
C TYR A 262 21.25 -9.40 10.12
N THR A 263 20.44 -8.93 11.06
CA THR A 263 20.36 -7.53 11.49
C THR A 263 20.25 -7.50 13.02
N PRO A 264 20.79 -6.47 13.70
CA PRO A 264 20.67 -6.36 15.14
C PRO A 264 19.23 -6.37 15.64
N GLU A 265 18.32 -5.66 14.96
CA GLU A 265 16.90 -5.63 15.27
C GLU A 265 16.25 -7.03 15.25
N ARG A 266 16.52 -7.81 14.19
CA ARG A 266 15.99 -9.19 14.08
C ARG A 266 16.54 -10.11 15.16
N TYR A 267 17.75 -9.85 15.58
CA TYR A 267 18.37 -10.61 16.67
C TYR A 267 17.71 -10.28 18.01
N GLU A 268 17.49 -9.00 18.31
CA GLU A 268 16.75 -8.59 19.51
C GLU A 268 15.31 -9.14 19.52
N ASP A 269 14.62 -9.09 18.38
CA ASP A 269 13.31 -9.73 18.23
C ASP A 269 13.34 -11.23 18.50
N ALA A 270 14.39 -11.92 18.05
CA ALA A 270 14.56 -13.35 18.28
C ALA A 270 14.82 -13.67 19.76
N LYS A 271 15.60 -12.85 20.47
CA LYS A 271 15.80 -12.97 21.93
C LYS A 271 14.49 -12.78 22.70
N LYS A 272 13.74 -11.71 22.38
CA LYS A 272 12.40 -11.47 22.97
C LYS A 272 11.45 -12.63 22.70
N ALA A 273 11.45 -13.17 21.47
CA ALA A 273 10.62 -14.31 21.10
C ALA A 273 11.03 -15.59 21.85
N LEU A 274 12.32 -15.76 22.18
CA LEU A 274 12.81 -16.89 22.96
C LEU A 274 12.29 -16.84 24.40
N ILE A 275 12.46 -15.71 25.08
CA ILE A 275 11.95 -15.50 26.45
C ILE A 275 10.41 -15.64 26.46
N SER A 276 9.72 -15.01 25.52
CA SER A 276 8.26 -15.17 25.39
C SER A 276 7.86 -16.63 25.22
N ARG A 277 8.67 -17.45 24.52
CA ARG A 277 8.39 -18.88 24.36
C ARG A 277 8.61 -19.69 25.64
N TYR A 278 9.60 -19.36 26.44
CA TYR A 278 9.78 -19.93 27.76
C TYR A 278 8.62 -19.57 28.70
N ASN A 279 8.20 -18.31 28.69
CA ASN A 279 7.05 -17.85 29.47
C ASN A 279 5.74 -18.57 29.04
N GLU A 280 5.55 -18.84 27.75
CA GLU A 280 4.43 -19.68 27.26
C GLU A 280 4.42 -21.09 27.83
N LEU A 281 5.59 -21.63 28.17
CA LEU A 281 5.76 -22.99 28.68
C LEU A 281 5.76 -23.02 30.22
N GLY A 282 5.60 -21.86 30.88
CA GLY A 282 5.57 -21.73 32.34
C GLY A 282 6.90 -21.40 32.98
N TYR A 283 7.95 -21.20 32.22
CA TYR A 283 9.28 -20.80 32.74
C TYR A 283 9.34 -19.29 32.87
N ARG A 284 8.70 -18.76 33.90
CA ARG A 284 8.55 -17.30 34.16
C ARG A 284 9.86 -16.58 34.30
N ASP A 285 10.81 -17.21 35.02
CA ASP A 285 12.09 -16.62 35.38
C ASP A 285 13.20 -16.83 34.32
N ALA A 286 12.82 -17.37 33.16
CA ALA A 286 13.75 -17.63 32.05
C ALA A 286 14.43 -16.33 31.60
N THR A 287 15.78 -16.34 31.61
CA THR A 287 16.59 -15.18 31.24
C THR A 287 17.73 -15.58 30.30
N ILE A 288 18.23 -14.60 29.54
CA ILE A 288 19.45 -14.76 28.75
C ILE A 288 20.61 -14.24 29.60
N LEU A 289 21.50 -15.16 30.04
CA LEU A 289 22.64 -14.82 30.84
C LEU A 289 23.76 -14.14 30.06
N GLU A 290 24.01 -14.63 28.86
CA GLU A 290 25.04 -14.14 27.97
C GLU A 290 24.61 -14.31 26.51
N ASP A 291 24.93 -13.32 25.71
CA ASP A 291 24.77 -13.43 24.26
C ASP A 291 25.92 -12.75 23.53
N SER A 292 26.35 -13.32 22.44
CA SER A 292 27.42 -12.75 21.63
C SER A 292 27.25 -13.05 20.13
N VAL A 293 27.73 -12.11 19.32
CA VAL A 293 27.70 -12.21 17.86
C VAL A 293 29.09 -11.83 17.33
N TRP A 294 29.78 -12.80 16.72
CA TRP A 294 31.10 -12.55 16.12
C TRP A 294 31.14 -12.89 14.64
N THR A 295 31.99 -12.19 13.94
CA THR A 295 32.22 -12.36 12.51
C THR A 295 33.15 -13.56 12.30
N VAL A 296 32.75 -14.49 11.42
CA VAL A 296 33.56 -15.66 11.04
C VAL A 296 34.30 -15.40 9.75
N ASP A 297 33.65 -14.76 8.79
CA ASP A 297 34.22 -14.34 7.51
C ASP A 297 33.50 -13.07 7.01
N GLU A 298 33.87 -12.58 5.83
CA GLU A 298 33.29 -11.34 5.27
C GLU A 298 31.76 -11.36 5.09
N LYS A 299 31.15 -12.54 5.11
CA LYS A 299 29.70 -12.74 4.81
C LYS A 299 28.94 -13.41 5.93
N HIS A 300 29.61 -13.94 6.95
CA HIS A 300 28.96 -14.76 7.96
C HIS A 300 29.30 -14.36 9.38
N VAL A 301 28.29 -14.45 10.25
CA VAL A 301 28.40 -14.32 11.70
C VAL A 301 27.97 -15.61 12.38
N ASN A 302 28.57 -15.93 13.51
CA ASN A 302 28.03 -16.88 14.48
C ASN A 302 27.31 -16.13 15.59
N VAL A 303 26.29 -16.78 16.14
CA VAL A 303 25.47 -16.28 17.25
C VAL A 303 25.55 -17.29 18.38
N PHE A 304 25.85 -16.82 19.59
CA PHE A 304 25.84 -17.60 20.83
C PHE A 304 24.80 -17.00 21.78
N VAL A 305 24.02 -17.86 22.42
CA VAL A 305 23.01 -17.47 23.41
C VAL A 305 23.04 -18.47 24.54
N LYS A 306 23.37 -17.99 25.76
CA LYS A 306 23.32 -18.78 27.02
C LYS A 306 22.04 -18.42 27.75
N VAL A 307 21.23 -19.43 28.03
CA VAL A 307 19.91 -19.27 28.66
C VAL A 307 19.94 -19.93 30.04
N ASP A 308 19.34 -19.24 31.00
CA ASP A 308 18.87 -19.87 32.23
C ASP A 308 17.37 -20.07 32.11
N GLU A 309 16.90 -21.29 32.10
CA GLU A 309 15.49 -21.65 31.92
C GLU A 309 14.64 -21.38 33.17
N GLY A 310 15.30 -21.32 34.34
CA GLY A 310 14.61 -21.20 35.63
C GLY A 310 13.68 -22.37 35.95
N GLN A 311 12.78 -22.16 36.87
CA GLN A 311 11.78 -23.13 37.31
C GLN A 311 10.47 -22.98 36.54
N ARG A 312 9.76 -24.08 36.34
CA ARG A 312 8.44 -24.08 35.72
C ARG A 312 7.37 -23.84 36.77
N TYR A 313 6.46 -22.89 36.52
CA TYR A 313 5.42 -22.49 37.44
C TYR A 313 4.02 -22.92 36.96
N PHE A 314 3.16 -23.19 37.97
CA PHE A 314 1.76 -23.57 37.81
C PHE A 314 0.85 -22.60 38.58
N ILE A 315 -0.41 -22.50 38.16
CA ILE A 315 -1.40 -21.68 38.84
C ILE A 315 -1.95 -22.45 40.05
N ARG A 316 -1.80 -21.87 41.24
CA ARG A 316 -2.37 -22.45 42.47
C ARG A 316 -3.78 -21.95 42.74
N ASN A 317 -3.99 -20.63 42.59
CA ASN A 317 -5.28 -20.00 42.78
C ASN A 317 -5.40 -18.73 41.91
N ILE A 318 -6.66 -18.39 41.52
CA ILE A 318 -7.01 -17.15 40.85
C ILE A 318 -8.11 -16.48 41.65
N THR A 319 -7.89 -15.24 42.08
CA THR A 319 -8.88 -14.44 42.84
C THR A 319 -9.17 -13.15 42.10
N TRP A 320 -10.44 -12.80 42.00
CA TRP A 320 -10.88 -11.54 41.42
C TRP A 320 -11.24 -10.55 42.53
N VAL A 321 -10.76 -9.33 42.41
CA VAL A 321 -10.97 -8.26 43.37
C VAL A 321 -11.43 -7.00 42.63
N GLY A 322 -12.55 -6.42 43.06
CA GLY A 322 -13.09 -5.18 42.48
C GLY A 322 -14.07 -5.36 41.34
N ASN A 323 -14.42 -6.60 41.00
CA ASN A 323 -15.41 -6.92 39.96
C ASN A 323 -16.85 -6.87 40.55
N THR A 324 -17.47 -5.70 40.47
CA THR A 324 -18.83 -5.46 41.00
C THR A 324 -19.91 -5.63 39.92
N ILE A 325 -19.55 -5.44 38.66
CA ILE A 325 -20.43 -5.44 37.49
C ILE A 325 -20.51 -6.83 36.87
N VAL A 326 -19.36 -7.49 36.77
CA VAL A 326 -19.24 -8.81 36.16
C VAL A 326 -18.89 -9.84 37.21
N ASN A 327 -19.65 -10.96 37.24
CA ASN A 327 -19.39 -12.01 38.22
C ASN A 327 -18.09 -12.77 37.93
N SER A 328 -17.46 -13.29 38.97
CA SER A 328 -16.18 -14.00 38.90
C SER A 328 -16.25 -15.25 38.01
N GLU A 329 -17.38 -15.95 37.96
CA GLU A 329 -17.57 -17.14 37.14
C GLU A 329 -17.47 -16.81 35.63
N PHE A 330 -18.05 -15.69 35.18
CA PHE A 330 -17.91 -15.22 33.80
C PHE A 330 -16.44 -14.85 33.49
N LEU A 331 -15.77 -14.18 34.43
CA LEU A 331 -14.36 -13.77 34.26
C LEU A 331 -13.45 -15.01 34.18
N ASP A 332 -13.67 -16.04 35.04
CA ASP A 332 -12.94 -17.30 34.99
C ASP A 332 -13.12 -18.04 33.67
N ASN A 333 -14.34 -18.11 33.18
CA ASN A 333 -14.65 -18.72 31.88
C ASN A 333 -14.02 -17.95 30.73
N SER A 334 -14.02 -16.62 30.78
CA SER A 334 -13.42 -15.77 29.76
C SER A 334 -11.91 -15.84 29.80
N LEU A 335 -11.29 -15.91 30.97
CA LEU A 335 -9.85 -16.10 31.12
C LEU A 335 -9.39 -17.46 30.60
N GLY A 336 -10.17 -18.51 30.84
CA GLY A 336 -9.90 -19.87 30.36
C GLY A 336 -8.67 -20.52 30.96
N MET A 337 -8.21 -20.06 32.11
CA MET A 337 -7.11 -20.63 32.92
C MET A 337 -7.67 -21.17 34.24
N LYS A 338 -7.17 -22.30 34.71
CA LYS A 338 -7.66 -22.99 35.91
C LYS A 338 -6.51 -23.32 36.84
N LYS A 339 -6.87 -23.58 38.09
CA LYS A 339 -5.96 -24.14 39.08
C LYS A 339 -5.30 -25.43 38.59
N GLY A 340 -3.98 -25.49 38.68
CA GLY A 340 -3.14 -26.59 38.18
C GLY A 340 -2.63 -26.40 36.75
N ASP A 341 -3.12 -25.41 36.02
CA ASP A 341 -2.63 -25.10 34.68
C ASP A 341 -1.21 -24.50 34.77
N VAL A 342 -0.49 -24.67 33.68
CA VAL A 342 0.83 -24.03 33.54
C VAL A 342 0.67 -22.51 33.48
N TYR A 343 1.47 -21.80 34.27
CA TYR A 343 1.49 -20.34 34.24
C TYR A 343 1.98 -19.81 32.90
N ASN A 344 1.08 -19.39 32.06
CA ASN A 344 1.35 -18.88 30.71
C ASN A 344 0.97 -17.40 30.63
N GLN A 345 1.95 -16.53 30.93
CA GLN A 345 1.76 -15.09 30.94
C GLN A 345 1.30 -14.54 29.60
N LYS A 346 1.79 -15.09 28.50
CA LYS A 346 1.39 -14.65 27.16
C LYS A 346 -0.08 -15.01 26.86
N TYR A 347 -0.49 -16.21 27.21
CA TYR A 347 -1.91 -16.62 27.07
C TYR A 347 -2.81 -15.76 27.95
N MET A 348 -2.39 -15.52 29.21
CA MET A 348 -3.11 -14.64 30.11
C MET A 348 -3.31 -13.24 29.52
N ASN A 349 -2.23 -12.58 29.09
CA ASN A 349 -2.30 -11.24 28.48
C ASN A 349 -3.21 -11.21 27.25
N LYS A 350 -3.15 -12.27 26.45
CA LYS A 350 -4.02 -12.42 25.29
C LYS A 350 -5.49 -12.48 25.67
N ARG A 351 -5.86 -13.28 26.68
CA ARG A 351 -7.23 -13.40 27.18
C ARG A 351 -7.70 -12.16 27.94
N LEU A 352 -6.77 -11.38 28.51
CA LEU A 352 -7.12 -10.13 29.20
C LEU A 352 -7.39 -8.96 28.24
N SER A 353 -6.64 -8.85 27.12
CA SER A 353 -6.67 -7.61 26.29
C SER A 353 -6.63 -7.77 24.78
N GLU A 354 -6.09 -8.91 24.24
CA GLU A 354 -5.79 -9.00 22.79
C GLU A 354 -6.84 -9.74 21.97
N ASP A 355 -7.46 -10.79 22.52
CA ASP A 355 -8.48 -11.59 21.82
C ASP A 355 -9.76 -10.78 21.60
N GLU A 356 -10.53 -11.11 20.57
CA GLU A 356 -11.82 -10.45 20.30
C GLU A 356 -12.79 -10.60 21.50
N ASP A 357 -12.75 -11.75 22.15
CA ASP A 357 -13.53 -12.09 23.35
C ASP A 357 -12.74 -11.87 24.66
N ALA A 358 -11.69 -11.06 24.64
CA ALA A 358 -10.92 -10.70 25.82
C ALA A 358 -11.77 -9.95 26.85
N ILE A 359 -11.45 -10.17 28.14
CA ILE A 359 -12.14 -9.52 29.27
C ILE A 359 -12.15 -7.99 29.10
N GLY A 360 -11.03 -7.38 28.74
CA GLY A 360 -10.96 -5.94 28.51
C GLY A 360 -11.88 -5.45 27.41
N ASN A 361 -12.07 -6.23 26.33
CA ASN A 361 -12.98 -5.86 25.26
C ASN A 361 -14.44 -5.91 25.70
N TYR A 362 -14.81 -6.82 26.60
CA TYR A 362 -16.14 -6.84 27.19
C TYR A 362 -16.44 -5.52 27.92
N TYR A 363 -15.56 -5.07 28.81
CA TYR A 363 -15.71 -3.80 29.51
C TYR A 363 -15.73 -2.60 28.55
N TRP A 364 -14.79 -2.53 27.63
CA TRP A 364 -14.73 -1.42 26.66
C TRP A 364 -15.92 -1.37 25.70
N ASN A 365 -16.50 -2.52 25.35
CA ASN A 365 -17.70 -2.54 24.49
C ASN A 365 -18.98 -2.17 25.23
N ASN A 366 -18.97 -2.22 26.58
CA ASN A 366 -20.06 -1.81 27.43
C ASN A 366 -19.85 -0.44 28.10
N GLY A 367 -18.98 0.40 27.54
CA GLY A 367 -18.80 1.78 27.97
C GLY A 367 -17.75 2.02 29.05
N TYR A 368 -17.12 0.99 29.60
CA TYR A 368 -16.16 1.14 30.69
C TYR A 368 -14.76 1.43 30.16
N ILE A 369 -14.55 2.64 29.57
CA ILE A 369 -13.24 3.04 29.04
C ILE A 369 -12.20 3.20 30.14
N PHE A 370 -12.63 3.58 31.35
CA PHE A 370 -11.77 3.78 32.50
C PHE A 370 -11.39 2.47 33.20
N TYR A 371 -11.87 1.35 32.69
CA TYR A 371 -11.50 0.03 33.16
C TYR A 371 -10.00 -0.22 33.13
N ASN A 372 -9.49 -0.73 34.24
CA ASN A 372 -8.12 -1.18 34.35
C ASN A 372 -8.08 -2.54 35.08
N LEU A 373 -7.30 -3.47 34.54
CA LEU A 373 -7.09 -4.78 35.15
C LEU A 373 -5.60 -5.02 35.29
N GLN A 374 -5.18 -5.30 36.51
CA GLN A 374 -3.79 -5.60 36.85
C GLN A 374 -3.69 -7.01 37.43
N PRO A 375 -3.15 -7.99 36.68
CA PRO A 375 -2.79 -9.27 37.25
C PRO A 375 -1.59 -9.11 38.19
N THR A 376 -1.75 -9.53 39.46
CA THR A 376 -0.73 -9.43 40.49
C THR A 376 -0.41 -10.82 41.03
N GLU A 377 0.82 -11.17 41.04
CA GLU A 377 1.33 -12.38 41.72
C GLU A 377 1.46 -12.10 43.22
N VAL A 378 0.54 -12.64 44.02
CA VAL A 378 0.44 -12.34 45.45
C VAL A 378 1.36 -13.23 46.28
N ASN A 379 1.47 -14.50 45.90
CA ASN A 379 2.25 -15.46 46.66
C ASN A 379 2.85 -16.53 45.74
N ILE A 380 4.03 -17.00 46.04
CA ILE A 380 4.72 -18.09 45.34
C ILE A 380 5.12 -19.12 46.36
N VAL A 381 4.55 -20.31 46.23
CA VAL A 381 4.83 -21.46 47.10
C VAL A 381 5.41 -22.58 46.27
N GLY A 382 6.73 -22.75 46.38
CA GLY A 382 7.44 -23.73 45.55
C GLY A 382 7.35 -23.39 44.07
N ASP A 383 6.70 -24.23 43.30
CA ASP A 383 6.48 -24.10 41.86
C ASP A 383 5.09 -23.53 41.51
N SER A 384 4.36 -23.02 42.50
CA SER A 384 2.96 -22.65 42.35
C SER A 384 2.71 -21.19 42.69
N ILE A 385 1.95 -20.48 41.84
CA ILE A 385 1.69 -19.03 41.93
C ILE A 385 0.20 -18.79 42.24
N ASP A 386 -0.07 -17.88 43.20
CA ASP A 386 -1.39 -17.30 43.44
C ASP A 386 -1.51 -16.00 42.67
N LEU A 387 -2.55 -15.90 41.84
CA LEU A 387 -2.86 -14.73 41.04
C LEU A 387 -4.04 -13.96 41.64
N GLU A 388 -3.86 -12.69 41.83
CA GLU A 388 -4.91 -11.76 42.16
C GLU A 388 -5.17 -10.82 40.99
N MET A 389 -6.36 -10.91 40.41
CA MET A 389 -6.81 -10.09 39.31
C MET A 389 -7.52 -8.85 39.85
N ARG A 390 -6.79 -7.74 39.97
CA ARG A 390 -7.35 -6.49 40.48
C ARG A 390 -8.00 -5.70 39.38
N ILE A 391 -9.32 -5.51 39.51
CA ILE A 391 -10.14 -4.77 38.54
C ILE A 391 -10.54 -3.43 39.16
N GLN A 392 -10.35 -2.38 38.38
CA GLN A 392 -10.99 -1.08 38.59
C GLN A 392 -11.94 -0.87 37.43
N GLU A 393 -13.24 -1.02 37.65
CA GLU A 393 -14.25 -1.00 36.57
C GLU A 393 -14.51 0.42 36.06
N GLY A 394 -14.45 1.41 36.96
CA GLY A 394 -14.74 2.79 36.63
C GLY A 394 -16.22 3.05 36.34
N THR A 395 -16.53 4.22 35.86
CA THR A 395 -17.87 4.61 35.39
C THR A 395 -18.05 4.35 33.89
N GLN A 396 -19.29 4.13 33.46
CA GLN A 396 -19.59 4.10 32.03
C GLN A 396 -19.42 5.49 31.42
N ALA A 397 -18.80 5.52 30.25
CA ALA A 397 -18.55 6.73 29.51
C ALA A 397 -19.44 6.82 28.27
N HIS A 398 -19.97 8.01 28.02
CA HIS A 398 -20.69 8.36 26.81
C HIS A 398 -19.83 9.19 25.88
N ILE A 399 -20.07 9.05 24.58
CA ILE A 399 -19.38 9.83 23.56
C ILE A 399 -19.92 11.27 23.61
N ASN A 400 -19.05 12.25 23.86
CA ASN A 400 -19.39 13.65 23.88
C ASN A 400 -19.28 14.28 22.47
N HIS A 401 -18.07 14.28 21.90
CA HIS A 401 -17.86 14.84 20.58
C HIS A 401 -17.20 13.83 19.64
N VAL A 402 -17.63 13.86 18.38
CA VAL A 402 -16.98 13.16 17.29
C VAL A 402 -16.56 14.18 16.26
N ARG A 403 -15.23 14.39 16.10
CA ARG A 403 -14.65 15.35 15.17
C ARG A 403 -13.95 14.64 14.03
N VAL A 404 -14.03 15.18 12.82
CA VAL A 404 -13.37 14.64 11.62
C VAL A 404 -12.49 15.73 11.04
N PHE A 405 -11.23 15.39 10.76
CA PHE A 405 -10.23 16.28 10.19
C PHE A 405 -9.59 15.64 8.95
N GLY A 406 -9.11 16.46 8.03
CA GLY A 406 -8.38 15.97 6.84
C GLY A 406 -9.28 15.45 5.72
N ASN A 407 -10.56 15.85 5.69
CA ASN A 407 -11.52 15.50 4.64
C ASN A 407 -11.76 16.63 3.62
N ASP A 408 -10.71 17.36 3.24
CA ASP A 408 -10.78 18.59 2.41
C ASP A 408 -11.42 18.39 1.03
N ARG A 409 -11.35 17.18 0.47
CA ARG A 409 -11.90 16.81 -0.85
C ARG A 409 -13.24 16.09 -0.77
N LEU A 410 -13.75 15.86 0.43
CA LEU A 410 -14.95 15.09 0.68
C LEU A 410 -15.84 15.83 1.68
N TYR A 411 -17.13 15.88 1.45
CA TYR A 411 -18.04 16.45 2.43
C TYR A 411 -18.01 15.64 3.73
N GLU A 412 -18.03 16.33 4.85
CA GLU A 412 -17.96 15.71 6.17
C GLU A 412 -19.10 14.70 6.41
N GLU A 413 -20.30 14.99 5.90
CA GLU A 413 -21.46 14.10 5.97
C GLU A 413 -21.18 12.72 5.34
N VAL A 414 -20.28 12.65 4.33
CA VAL A 414 -19.91 11.40 3.66
C VAL A 414 -19.10 10.52 4.59
N VAL A 415 -18.26 11.08 5.44
CA VAL A 415 -17.51 10.34 6.46
C VAL A 415 -18.43 10.02 7.64
N ARG A 416 -19.17 11.01 8.15
CA ARG A 416 -20.03 10.84 9.33
C ARG A 416 -21.08 9.74 9.18
N ARG A 417 -21.64 9.57 8.00
CA ARG A 417 -22.66 8.53 7.76
C ARG A 417 -22.12 7.10 7.86
N GLU A 418 -20.81 6.91 7.72
CA GLU A 418 -20.15 5.61 7.90
C GLU A 418 -19.74 5.36 9.36
N LEU A 419 -19.74 6.37 10.22
CA LEU A 419 -19.42 6.22 11.62
C LEU A 419 -20.52 5.48 12.38
N ARG A 420 -20.11 4.50 13.18
CA ARG A 420 -21.00 3.73 14.09
C ARG A 420 -21.09 4.37 15.47
N THR A 421 -20.39 5.46 15.70
CA THR A 421 -20.31 6.20 16.94
C THR A 421 -20.91 7.58 16.77
N LYS A 422 -21.82 7.97 17.64
CA LYS A 422 -22.49 9.26 17.63
C LYS A 422 -22.40 9.91 19.01
N PRO A 423 -22.42 11.24 19.08
CA PRO A 423 -22.58 11.94 20.36
C PRO A 423 -23.81 11.41 21.13
N GLY A 424 -23.62 11.11 22.41
CA GLY A 424 -24.62 10.52 23.29
C GLY A 424 -24.65 9.00 23.32
N ASP A 425 -24.04 8.30 22.36
CA ASP A 425 -23.93 6.84 22.40
C ASP A 425 -22.98 6.41 23.53
N LEU A 426 -23.19 5.20 24.04
CA LEU A 426 -22.26 4.57 24.97
C LEU A 426 -20.95 4.26 24.26
N PHE A 427 -19.81 4.46 24.92
CA PHE A 427 -18.51 4.11 24.35
C PHE A 427 -18.44 2.62 24.01
N SER A 428 -17.96 2.29 22.81
CA SER A 428 -17.73 0.92 22.37
C SER A 428 -16.51 0.84 21.48
N LYS A 429 -15.52 0.06 21.89
CA LYS A 429 -14.30 -0.20 21.12
C LYS A 429 -14.60 -0.88 19.78
N ASP A 430 -15.52 -1.83 19.77
CA ASP A 430 -15.92 -2.52 18.54
C ASP A 430 -16.58 -1.57 17.53
N ALA A 431 -17.45 -0.67 17.99
CA ALA A 431 -18.07 0.34 17.15
C ALA A 431 -17.03 1.29 16.53
N ILE A 432 -15.99 1.68 17.29
CA ILE A 432 -14.88 2.51 16.81
C ILE A 432 -14.03 1.75 15.79
N GLN A 433 -13.63 0.52 16.09
CA GLN A 433 -12.85 -0.31 15.16
C GLN A 433 -13.62 -0.59 13.88
N ARG A 434 -14.91 -0.76 13.97
CA ARG A 434 -15.79 -0.93 12.83
C ARG A 434 -15.86 0.35 11.99
N SER A 435 -16.02 1.51 12.64
CA SER A 435 -15.97 2.81 11.94
C SER A 435 -14.64 3.00 11.21
N ALA A 436 -13.51 2.66 11.84
CA ALA A 436 -12.19 2.71 11.20
C ALA A 436 -12.12 1.83 9.95
N ARG A 437 -12.62 0.60 10.04
CA ARG A 437 -12.67 -0.33 8.88
C ARG A 437 -13.58 0.21 7.77
N GLU A 438 -14.73 0.77 8.10
CA GLU A 438 -15.66 1.33 7.11
C GLU A 438 -15.03 2.56 6.42
N ILE A 439 -14.41 3.49 7.16
CA ILE A 439 -13.67 4.63 6.58
C ILE A 439 -12.52 4.15 5.69
N ALA A 440 -11.72 3.18 6.14
CA ALA A 440 -10.62 2.63 5.35
C ALA A 440 -11.12 1.96 4.05
N SER A 441 -12.28 1.29 4.10
CA SER A 441 -12.89 0.62 2.96
C SER A 441 -13.47 1.56 1.91
N MET A 442 -13.77 2.81 2.27
CA MET A 442 -14.23 3.83 1.33
C MET A 442 -13.21 4.13 0.22
N GLY A 443 -11.92 3.86 0.46
CA GLY A 443 -10.85 4.06 -0.49
C GLY A 443 -10.41 5.52 -0.71
N PHE A 444 -10.98 6.49 0.02
CA PHE A 444 -10.61 7.91 -0.05
C PHE A 444 -9.46 8.28 0.87
N PHE A 445 -9.16 7.44 1.85
CA PHE A 445 -8.16 7.69 2.89
C PHE A 445 -7.09 6.61 2.90
N ASP A 446 -5.91 6.94 3.44
CA ASP A 446 -4.86 5.97 3.66
C ASP A 446 -5.24 5.02 4.81
N PRO A 447 -5.45 3.72 4.54
CA PRO A 447 -5.89 2.76 5.57
C PRO A 447 -4.94 2.64 6.77
N GLU A 448 -3.64 2.90 6.58
CA GLU A 448 -2.63 2.82 7.65
C GLU A 448 -2.72 4.00 8.62
N LYS A 449 -3.38 5.10 8.20
CA LYS A 449 -3.52 6.34 8.98
C LYS A 449 -4.95 6.58 9.49
N VAL A 450 -5.86 5.63 9.30
CA VAL A 450 -7.22 5.72 9.85
C VAL A 450 -7.19 5.22 11.30
N ASN A 451 -6.60 6.00 12.21
CA ASN A 451 -6.63 5.72 13.63
C ASN A 451 -7.32 6.87 14.37
N PRO A 452 -8.37 6.62 15.17
CA PRO A 452 -9.00 7.66 15.97
C PRO A 452 -8.14 8.01 17.18
N ASP A 453 -8.01 9.29 17.48
CA ASP A 453 -7.48 9.78 18.74
C ASP A 453 -8.64 9.86 19.74
N ILE A 454 -8.57 9.01 20.77
CA ILE A 454 -9.61 8.84 21.79
C ILE A 454 -9.16 9.59 23.04
N LYS A 455 -9.94 10.62 23.45
CA LYS A 455 -9.64 11.46 24.60
C LYS A 455 -10.70 11.27 25.69
N PRO A 456 -10.44 10.40 26.68
CA PRO A 456 -11.34 10.25 27.82
C PRO A 456 -11.25 11.47 28.74
N ASN A 457 -12.37 11.97 29.19
CA ASN A 457 -12.51 12.98 30.24
C ASN A 457 -12.94 12.30 31.54
N TYR A 458 -12.05 12.24 32.50
CA TYR A 458 -12.28 11.60 33.79
C TYR A 458 -13.22 12.38 34.69
N GLU A 459 -13.34 13.71 34.52
CA GLU A 459 -14.17 14.57 35.36
C GLU A 459 -15.66 14.39 35.03
N ASP A 460 -15.99 14.36 33.74
CA ASP A 460 -17.38 14.30 33.27
C ASP A 460 -17.84 12.86 32.90
N GLY A 461 -16.95 11.88 32.95
CA GLY A 461 -17.24 10.51 32.47
C GLY A 461 -17.57 10.43 30.99
N THR A 462 -16.99 11.30 30.17
CA THR A 462 -17.27 11.36 28.74
C THR A 462 -16.02 11.08 27.90
N VAL A 463 -16.21 10.89 26.60
CA VAL A 463 -15.12 10.60 25.65
C VAL A 463 -15.28 11.42 24.39
N ASP A 464 -14.23 12.13 24.01
CA ASP A 464 -14.10 12.78 22.69
C ASP A 464 -13.36 11.85 21.74
N ILE A 465 -13.86 11.74 20.51
CA ILE A 465 -13.25 10.93 19.45
C ILE A 465 -12.86 11.84 18.29
N ASN A 466 -11.58 11.94 17.98
CA ASN A 466 -11.07 12.72 16.87
C ASN A 466 -10.56 11.77 15.78
N TRP A 467 -11.11 11.91 14.57
CA TRP A 467 -10.67 11.17 13.38
C TRP A 467 -9.71 12.07 12.58
N GLU A 468 -8.43 11.78 12.64
CA GLU A 468 -7.42 12.43 11.79
C GLU A 468 -7.20 11.56 10.55
N LEU A 469 -7.65 12.05 9.40
CA LEU A 469 -7.66 11.29 8.16
C LEU A 469 -6.67 11.91 7.17
N GLU A 470 -5.93 11.08 6.46
CA GLU A 470 -5.09 11.52 5.35
C GLU A 470 -5.70 11.06 4.03
N GLN A 471 -6.08 12.03 3.20
CA GLN A 471 -6.70 11.73 1.91
C GLN A 471 -5.69 11.25 0.88
N LYS A 472 -6.11 10.26 0.10
CA LYS A 472 -5.40 9.84 -1.11
C LYS A 472 -6.28 10.01 -2.35
N SER A 473 -5.68 10.20 -3.51
CA SER A 473 -6.40 10.14 -4.78
C SER A 473 -6.77 8.70 -5.08
N ASN A 474 -8.04 8.46 -5.36
CA ASN A 474 -8.57 7.16 -5.75
C ASN A 474 -9.24 7.17 -7.13
N ASP A 475 -9.12 8.26 -7.86
CA ASP A 475 -9.50 8.30 -9.27
C ASP A 475 -8.57 7.39 -10.06
N GLN A 476 -9.12 6.58 -10.96
CA GLN A 476 -8.40 5.52 -11.65
C GLN A 476 -8.50 5.73 -13.15
N LEU A 477 -7.36 5.58 -13.80
CA LEU A 477 -7.29 5.32 -15.23
C LEU A 477 -7.11 3.81 -15.41
N GLU A 478 -8.10 3.18 -16.03
CA GLU A 478 -8.07 1.75 -16.29
C GLU A 478 -7.50 1.51 -17.69
N PHE A 479 -6.42 0.76 -17.75
CA PHE A 479 -5.87 0.23 -18.99
C PHE A 479 -5.85 -1.29 -18.89
N SER A 480 -6.49 -1.96 -19.80
CA SER A 480 -6.36 -3.41 -19.90
C SER A 480 -6.10 -3.82 -21.36
N LEU A 481 -5.24 -4.80 -21.51
CA LEU A 481 -4.94 -5.44 -22.78
C LEU A 481 -5.20 -6.93 -22.60
N GLY A 482 -6.05 -7.47 -23.45
CA GLY A 482 -6.32 -8.89 -23.50
C GLY A 482 -5.89 -9.46 -24.85
N TRP A 483 -5.50 -10.72 -24.85
CA TRP A 483 -5.17 -11.46 -26.08
C TRP A 483 -6.12 -12.63 -26.23
N GLY A 484 -6.83 -12.74 -27.34
CA GLY A 484 -7.76 -13.83 -27.63
C GLY A 484 -7.60 -14.35 -29.06
N GLN A 485 -8.46 -15.28 -29.44
CA GLN A 485 -8.50 -15.89 -30.78
C GLN A 485 -8.59 -14.85 -31.92
N THR A 486 -9.16 -13.72 -31.63
CA THR A 486 -9.42 -12.63 -32.56
C THR A 486 -8.43 -11.47 -32.45
N GLY A 487 -7.35 -11.63 -31.69
CA GLY A 487 -6.29 -10.65 -31.54
C GLY A 487 -6.28 -9.92 -30.20
N ILE A 488 -5.69 -8.73 -30.16
CA ILE A 488 -5.57 -7.91 -28.98
C ILE A 488 -6.80 -7.03 -28.82
N ILE A 489 -7.42 -7.07 -27.64
CA ILE A 489 -8.48 -6.14 -27.22
C ILE A 489 -7.90 -5.19 -26.18
N GLY A 490 -8.02 -3.90 -26.44
CA GLY A 490 -7.66 -2.84 -25.51
C GLY A 490 -8.91 -2.24 -24.87
N ARG A 491 -8.82 -1.96 -23.56
CA ARG A 491 -9.82 -1.15 -22.84
C ARG A 491 -9.11 0.04 -22.22
N VAL A 492 -9.71 1.20 -22.39
CA VAL A 492 -9.34 2.44 -21.68
C VAL A 492 -10.56 2.90 -20.92
N GLY A 493 -10.40 3.17 -19.63
CA GLY A 493 -11.46 3.64 -18.76
C GLY A 493 -11.02 4.75 -17.84
N ILE A 494 -11.94 5.60 -17.45
CA ILE A 494 -11.79 6.61 -16.42
C ILE A 494 -12.84 6.32 -15.36
N LYS A 495 -12.39 6.17 -14.13
CA LYS A 495 -13.25 5.96 -12.97
C LYS A 495 -12.99 7.05 -11.94
N LEU A 496 -13.96 7.94 -11.81
CA LEU A 496 -13.96 9.02 -10.83
C LEU A 496 -14.72 8.54 -9.60
N ASN A 497 -14.03 8.36 -8.49
CA ASN A 497 -14.61 7.76 -7.29
C ASN A 497 -15.13 8.80 -6.27
N ASN A 498 -14.82 10.06 -6.45
CA ASN A 498 -15.31 11.16 -5.60
C ASN A 498 -16.18 12.16 -6.37
N PHE A 499 -16.94 11.67 -7.32
CA PHE A 499 -17.85 12.50 -8.09
C PHE A 499 -18.98 13.06 -7.21
N SER A 500 -19.55 14.19 -7.60
CA SER A 500 -20.69 14.82 -6.94
C SER A 500 -21.70 15.33 -7.96
N MET A 501 -22.83 14.64 -8.08
CA MET A 501 -23.94 15.06 -8.90
C MET A 501 -24.55 16.39 -8.39
N ARG A 502 -24.60 16.59 -7.09
CA ARG A 502 -25.06 17.83 -6.45
C ARG A 502 -24.22 19.05 -6.88
N ASN A 503 -22.92 18.90 -6.97
CA ASN A 503 -22.00 19.96 -7.35
C ASN A 503 -21.98 20.21 -8.87
N LEU A 504 -22.45 19.26 -9.69
CA LEU A 504 -22.58 19.47 -11.14
C LEU A 504 -23.62 20.54 -11.46
N PHE A 505 -24.74 20.59 -10.72
CA PHE A 505 -25.86 21.49 -10.93
C PHE A 505 -26.00 22.57 -9.85
N GLY A 506 -25.26 22.49 -8.74
CA GLY A 506 -25.38 23.38 -7.58
C GLY A 506 -24.68 24.74 -7.75
N LYS A 507 -25.09 25.73 -6.91
CA LYS A 507 -24.45 27.05 -6.84
C LYS A 507 -23.15 27.05 -6.04
N ASN A 508 -23.07 26.26 -4.97
CA ASN A 508 -21.86 26.11 -4.15
C ASN A 508 -21.10 24.87 -4.65
N LYS A 509 -20.07 25.10 -5.42
CA LYS A 509 -19.36 24.03 -6.12
C LYS A 509 -18.01 23.75 -5.46
N MET A 510 -17.85 22.55 -4.91
CA MET A 510 -16.54 22.02 -4.60
C MET A 510 -15.97 21.39 -5.88
N HIS A 511 -15.03 22.08 -6.51
CA HIS A 511 -14.38 21.59 -7.71
C HIS A 511 -12.89 21.45 -7.48
N ARG A 512 -12.30 20.39 -8.02
CA ARG A 512 -10.86 20.31 -8.18
C ARG A 512 -10.58 20.09 -9.68
N GLY A 513 -10.15 21.15 -10.34
CA GLY A 513 -10.03 21.14 -11.78
C GLY A 513 -11.41 21.26 -12.48
N ILE A 514 -11.67 20.43 -13.49
CA ILE A 514 -12.87 20.48 -14.33
C ILE A 514 -14.03 19.68 -13.71
N MET A 515 -13.73 18.72 -12.83
CA MET A 515 -14.72 17.75 -12.32
C MET A 515 -15.26 18.14 -10.95
N PRO A 516 -16.61 18.07 -10.74
CA PRO A 516 -17.23 18.27 -9.45
C PRO A 516 -16.97 17.08 -8.53
N ILE A 517 -16.52 17.34 -7.31
CA ILE A 517 -16.17 16.34 -6.30
C ILE A 517 -16.90 16.63 -4.97
N GLY A 518 -16.92 15.66 -4.06
CA GLY A 518 -17.31 15.86 -2.67
C GLY A 518 -18.27 14.85 -2.08
N ASP A 519 -19.15 14.20 -2.85
CA ASP A 519 -20.19 13.30 -2.33
C ASP A 519 -19.74 11.82 -2.27
N GLY A 520 -18.56 11.51 -2.78
CA GLY A 520 -18.07 10.12 -2.82
C GLY A 520 -18.88 9.22 -3.76
N GLU A 521 -19.50 9.82 -4.77
CA GLU A 521 -20.21 9.08 -5.83
C GLU A 521 -19.21 8.61 -6.88
N GLN A 522 -19.60 7.64 -7.67
CA GLN A 522 -18.75 7.07 -8.71
C GLN A 522 -19.32 7.36 -10.09
N LEU A 523 -18.50 7.93 -10.96
CA LEU A 523 -18.74 8.07 -12.38
C LEU A 523 -17.68 7.27 -13.14
N SER A 524 -18.10 6.39 -14.03
CA SER A 524 -17.22 5.57 -14.87
C SER A 524 -17.54 5.75 -16.34
N LEU A 525 -16.51 5.91 -17.15
CA LEU A 525 -16.58 5.92 -18.61
C LEU A 525 -15.54 4.93 -19.12
N SER A 526 -15.91 4.02 -19.98
CA SER A 526 -14.96 3.12 -20.60
C SER A 526 -15.20 2.93 -22.09
N TYR A 527 -14.09 2.80 -22.81
CA TYR A 527 -14.06 2.46 -24.21
C TYR A 527 -13.20 1.21 -24.39
N GLN A 528 -13.74 0.21 -25.07
CA GLN A 528 -13.07 -1.04 -25.35
C GLN A 528 -13.09 -1.30 -26.86
N THR A 529 -11.95 -1.64 -27.41
CA THR A 529 -11.83 -1.88 -28.85
C THR A 529 -10.71 -2.86 -29.14
N ASN A 530 -10.85 -3.57 -30.26
CA ASN A 530 -9.72 -4.25 -30.88
C ASN A 530 -9.25 -3.54 -32.17
N ALA A 531 -9.63 -2.27 -32.30
CA ALA A 531 -9.32 -1.38 -33.41
C ALA A 531 -10.00 -1.74 -34.74
N LYS A 532 -10.60 -2.93 -34.91
CA LYS A 532 -11.11 -3.43 -36.18
C LYS A 532 -12.59 -3.83 -36.12
N TYR A 533 -12.88 -4.97 -35.51
CA TYR A 533 -14.22 -5.57 -35.58
C TYR A 533 -15.02 -5.41 -34.29
N TYR A 534 -14.44 -4.89 -33.24
CA TYR A 534 -15.10 -4.69 -31.95
C TYR A 534 -14.91 -3.31 -31.36
N ASN A 535 -16.01 -2.65 -31.05
CA ASN A 535 -16.02 -1.37 -30.34
C ASN A 535 -17.13 -1.35 -29.31
N SER A 536 -16.82 -0.93 -28.10
CA SER A 536 -17.81 -0.79 -27.03
C SER A 536 -17.52 0.47 -26.21
N ILE A 537 -18.55 1.22 -25.92
CA ILE A 537 -18.52 2.36 -25.02
C ILE A 537 -19.51 2.11 -23.90
N SER A 538 -19.11 2.40 -22.67
CA SER A 538 -20.00 2.31 -21.52
C SER A 538 -19.86 3.51 -20.61
N ALA A 539 -20.97 3.90 -19.98
CA ALA A 539 -21.06 4.95 -18.99
C ALA A 539 -21.85 4.41 -17.79
N GLY A 540 -21.32 4.65 -16.58
CA GLY A 540 -21.95 4.22 -15.34
C GLY A 540 -21.87 5.30 -14.27
N TYR A 541 -22.96 5.47 -13.55
CA TYR A 541 -23.05 6.29 -12.36
C TYR A 541 -23.50 5.43 -11.18
N SER A 542 -22.89 5.56 -10.03
CA SER A 542 -23.34 4.88 -8.83
C SER A 542 -23.11 5.70 -7.57
N THR A 543 -23.99 5.52 -6.60
CA THR A 543 -23.87 6.08 -5.24
C THR A 543 -24.25 5.05 -4.21
N GLY A 544 -23.53 4.98 -3.08
CA GLY A 544 -23.83 4.05 -1.97
C GLY A 544 -24.88 4.59 -0.99
N TRP A 545 -25.21 5.90 -1.07
CA TRP A 545 -26.10 6.58 -0.13
C TRP A 545 -27.14 7.44 -0.85
N PHE A 546 -27.94 6.80 -1.67
CA PHE A 546 -29.00 7.50 -2.41
C PHE A 546 -29.98 8.20 -1.47
N GLY A 547 -30.13 9.52 -1.66
CA GLY A 547 -30.92 10.38 -0.77
C GLY A 547 -30.21 10.75 0.56
N GLY A 548 -28.95 10.37 0.78
CA GLY A 548 -28.10 10.84 1.87
C GLY A 548 -28.40 10.29 3.27
N LYS A 549 -29.59 9.75 3.52
CA LYS A 549 -30.07 9.39 4.88
C LYS A 549 -29.93 7.90 5.24
N ARG A 550 -29.87 7.03 4.25
CA ARG A 550 -29.82 5.56 4.44
C ARG A 550 -28.81 4.95 3.49
N PRO A 551 -28.14 3.85 3.86
CA PRO A 551 -27.18 3.17 3.01
C PRO A 551 -27.88 2.37 1.89
N ASN A 552 -28.61 3.08 1.03
CA ASN A 552 -29.23 2.53 -0.16
C ASN A 552 -28.35 2.90 -1.36
N SER A 553 -27.85 1.91 -2.05
CA SER A 553 -27.10 2.15 -3.29
C SER A 553 -28.07 2.39 -4.45
N PHE A 554 -27.65 3.23 -5.38
CA PHE A 554 -28.35 3.48 -6.63
C PHE A 554 -27.33 3.49 -7.75
N SER A 555 -27.66 2.90 -8.89
CA SER A 555 -26.78 2.87 -10.05
C SER A 555 -27.56 3.00 -11.35
N VAL A 556 -26.95 3.67 -12.31
CA VAL A 556 -27.44 3.77 -13.69
C VAL A 556 -26.29 3.45 -14.61
N ASN A 557 -26.49 2.50 -15.51
CA ASN A 557 -25.48 2.14 -16.49
C ASN A 557 -26.09 2.14 -17.88
N ALA A 558 -25.30 2.57 -18.86
CA ALA A 558 -25.64 2.49 -20.27
C ALA A 558 -24.42 2.02 -21.06
N PHE A 559 -24.64 1.20 -22.05
CA PHE A 559 -23.58 0.78 -22.96
C PHE A 559 -24.10 0.63 -24.39
N PHE A 560 -23.15 0.81 -25.28
CA PHE A 560 -23.36 0.49 -26.70
C PHE A 560 -22.15 -0.29 -27.20
N SER A 561 -22.36 -1.36 -27.90
CA SER A 561 -21.30 -2.12 -28.56
C SER A 561 -21.65 -2.49 -29.97
N LYS A 562 -20.63 -2.54 -30.81
CA LYS A 562 -20.72 -3.05 -32.19
C LYS A 562 -19.62 -4.09 -32.38
N GLN A 563 -19.98 -5.23 -32.91
CA GLN A 563 -19.06 -6.24 -33.42
C GLN A 563 -19.41 -6.58 -34.84
N THR A 564 -18.39 -6.62 -35.72
CA THR A 564 -18.50 -7.07 -37.08
C THR A 564 -17.94 -8.47 -37.24
N ASP A 565 -18.42 -9.24 -38.21
CA ASP A 565 -17.91 -10.58 -38.53
C ASP A 565 -16.55 -10.48 -39.23
N ILE A 566 -15.78 -11.55 -39.15
CA ILE A 566 -14.51 -11.71 -39.89
C ILE A 566 -14.84 -12.39 -41.21
N SER A 567 -14.47 -11.77 -42.35
CA SER A 567 -14.82 -12.26 -43.66
C SER A 567 -14.38 -13.73 -43.90
N SER A 568 -15.15 -14.44 -44.69
CA SER A 568 -14.83 -15.82 -45.09
C SER A 568 -13.46 -15.93 -45.80
N THR A 569 -13.06 -14.86 -46.49
CA THR A 569 -11.73 -14.75 -47.13
C THR A 569 -10.60 -14.78 -46.10
N TYR A 570 -10.79 -14.12 -44.92
CA TYR A 570 -9.85 -14.19 -43.84
C TYR A 570 -9.82 -15.57 -43.20
N ARG A 571 -10.98 -16.16 -42.89
CA ARG A 571 -11.08 -17.53 -42.33
C ARG A 571 -10.40 -18.57 -43.21
N ASN A 572 -10.45 -18.40 -44.50
CA ASN A 572 -9.84 -19.28 -45.51
C ASN A 572 -8.37 -18.85 -45.84
N SER A 573 -7.88 -17.75 -45.29
CA SER A 573 -6.52 -17.30 -45.55
C SER A 573 -5.48 -18.26 -44.93
N SER A 574 -4.34 -18.37 -45.59
CA SER A 574 -3.22 -19.16 -45.06
C SER A 574 -2.73 -18.66 -43.70
N TRP A 575 -2.91 -17.35 -43.40
CA TRP A 575 -2.58 -16.78 -42.08
C TRP A 575 -3.54 -17.29 -41.00
N TYR A 576 -4.83 -17.25 -41.24
CA TYR A 576 -5.83 -17.77 -40.30
C TYR A 576 -5.63 -19.27 -40.05
N ASN A 577 -5.40 -20.02 -41.12
CA ASN A 577 -5.09 -21.43 -41.02
C ASN A 577 -3.76 -21.69 -40.29
N ASN A 578 -2.74 -20.86 -40.52
CA ASN A 578 -1.47 -20.96 -39.81
C ASN A 578 -1.60 -20.52 -38.33
N TYR A 579 -2.38 -19.50 -38.03
CA TYR A 579 -2.70 -19.10 -36.65
C TYR A 579 -3.48 -20.21 -35.95
N MET A 580 -4.51 -20.76 -36.57
CA MET A 580 -5.27 -21.87 -36.01
C MET A 580 -4.39 -23.12 -35.86
N ASN A 581 -3.52 -23.38 -36.80
CA ASN A 581 -2.54 -24.49 -36.75
C ASN A 581 -1.49 -24.27 -35.65
N TYR A 582 -1.01 -23.05 -35.42
CA TYR A 582 -0.11 -22.72 -34.32
C TYR A 582 -0.81 -22.78 -32.97
N ALA A 583 -2.00 -22.21 -32.88
CA ALA A 583 -2.79 -22.21 -31.62
C ALA A 583 -3.30 -23.61 -31.24
N TYR A 584 -3.52 -24.47 -32.22
CA TYR A 584 -4.09 -25.81 -32.04
C TYR A 584 -3.12 -26.96 -32.43
N GLY A 585 -1.87 -26.68 -32.71
CA GLY A 585 -0.82 -27.71 -32.86
C GLY A 585 -0.78 -28.46 -34.18
N ILE A 586 -1.30 -27.91 -35.28
CA ILE A 586 -1.24 -28.51 -36.62
C ILE A 586 -0.29 -27.67 -37.50
N GLY A 587 0.89 -28.19 -37.80
CA GLY A 587 1.99 -27.43 -38.40
C GLY A 587 1.86 -27.08 -39.87
N SER A 588 2.26 -25.88 -40.25
CA SER A 588 3.11 -25.46 -41.36
C SER A 588 3.22 -23.94 -41.47
N TYR A 589 4.46 -23.44 -41.51
CA TYR A 589 4.78 -22.01 -41.65
C TYR A 589 4.71 -21.54 -43.08
N ASN A 590 3.97 -20.45 -43.35
CA ASN A 590 4.27 -19.60 -44.51
C ASN A 590 3.87 -18.14 -44.18
N SER A 591 4.85 -17.21 -44.16
CA SER A 591 4.68 -15.82 -43.76
C SER A 591 4.37 -14.92 -44.95
N GLY A 592 3.12 -14.44 -45.06
CA GLY A 592 2.75 -13.35 -45.92
C GLY A 592 2.10 -12.19 -45.13
N TYR A 593 2.52 -10.98 -45.40
CA TYR A 593 1.94 -9.75 -44.85
C TYR A 593 0.58 -9.48 -45.46
N TYR A 594 -0.50 -9.47 -44.68
CA TYR A 594 -1.85 -9.27 -45.14
C TYR A 594 -2.43 -7.94 -44.63
N ASP A 595 -3.12 -7.23 -45.52
CA ASP A 595 -3.90 -6.04 -45.15
C ASP A 595 -5.19 -6.46 -44.42
N TYR A 596 -5.21 -6.20 -43.13
CA TYR A 596 -6.32 -6.55 -42.24
C TYR A 596 -7.62 -5.75 -42.49
N THR A 597 -7.57 -4.64 -43.22
CA THR A 597 -8.74 -3.81 -43.50
C THR A 597 -9.69 -4.45 -44.54
N SER A 598 -9.16 -5.31 -45.40
CA SER A 598 -9.94 -6.08 -46.40
C SER A 598 -10.54 -7.38 -45.85
N MET A 599 -10.36 -7.67 -44.57
CA MET A 599 -10.71 -8.95 -43.94
C MET A 599 -12.02 -8.90 -43.15
N MET A 600 -12.60 -7.73 -42.97
CA MET A 600 -13.84 -7.52 -42.22
C MET A 600 -15.04 -7.46 -43.15
N ASP A 601 -16.14 -8.04 -42.72
CA ASP A 601 -17.42 -7.97 -43.39
C ASP A 601 -18.29 -7.00 -42.59
N ASP A 602 -18.26 -5.73 -42.95
CA ASP A 602 -18.97 -4.66 -42.26
C ASP A 602 -20.51 -4.80 -42.39
N ASP A 603 -20.97 -5.56 -43.34
CA ASP A 603 -22.39 -5.83 -43.59
C ASP A 603 -22.93 -6.89 -42.62
N LYS A 604 -22.03 -7.68 -41.99
CA LYS A 604 -22.39 -8.68 -40.98
C LYS A 604 -22.02 -8.22 -39.60
N TYR A 605 -23.00 -7.93 -38.78
CA TYR A 605 -22.75 -7.39 -37.47
C TYR A 605 -23.77 -7.76 -36.40
N ILE A 606 -23.37 -7.64 -35.16
CA ILE A 606 -24.23 -7.50 -34.00
C ILE A 606 -23.97 -6.16 -33.31
N LYS A 607 -25.04 -5.39 -33.10
CA LYS A 607 -25.01 -4.17 -32.26
C LYS A 607 -25.86 -4.39 -31.03
N LEU A 608 -25.36 -3.96 -29.87
CA LEU A 608 -26.10 -4.01 -28.63
C LEU A 608 -26.22 -2.60 -28.07
N PHE A 609 -27.38 -2.27 -27.59
CA PHE A 609 -27.63 -1.11 -26.73
C PHE A 609 -28.23 -1.61 -25.43
N GLY A 610 -27.65 -1.25 -24.33
CA GLY A 610 -28.11 -1.63 -22.99
C GLY A 610 -28.24 -0.43 -22.06
N PHE A 611 -29.28 -0.47 -21.23
CA PHE A 611 -29.56 0.49 -20.19
C PHE A 611 -30.02 -0.25 -18.94
N SER A 612 -29.49 0.10 -17.78
CA SER A 612 -29.90 -0.51 -16.51
C SER A 612 -29.98 0.49 -15.38
N VAL A 613 -30.94 0.27 -14.49
CA VAL A 613 -31.13 1.00 -13.24
C VAL A 613 -31.10 -0.01 -12.09
N GLY A 614 -30.20 0.20 -11.17
CA GLY A 614 -30.03 -0.62 -9.99
C GLY A 614 -30.36 0.13 -8.71
N TRP A 615 -30.97 -0.56 -7.78
CA TRP A 615 -31.20 -0.11 -6.43
C TRP A 615 -30.74 -1.19 -5.44
N GLY A 616 -30.02 -0.82 -4.41
CA GLY A 616 -29.50 -1.74 -3.41
C GLY A 616 -29.77 -1.25 -1.98
N LYS A 617 -29.88 -2.18 -1.06
CA LYS A 617 -30.09 -1.91 0.36
C LYS A 617 -29.21 -2.82 1.21
N ARG A 618 -28.47 -2.25 2.15
CA ARG A 618 -27.80 -3.01 3.22
C ARG A 618 -28.87 -3.46 4.22
N LEU A 619 -28.93 -4.76 4.46
CA LEU A 619 -29.86 -5.35 5.41
C LEU A 619 -29.31 -5.23 6.84
N ARG A 620 -30.19 -5.33 7.84
CA ARG A 620 -29.81 -5.37 9.26
C ARG A 620 -29.92 -6.77 9.86
N TRP A 621 -30.68 -7.61 9.21
CA TRP A 621 -30.93 -9.00 9.60
C TRP A 621 -30.66 -9.92 8.39
N PRO A 622 -30.00 -11.05 8.58
CA PRO A 622 -29.43 -11.66 9.80
C PRO A 622 -28.23 -10.93 10.39
N ASP A 623 -27.41 -10.28 9.54
CA ASP A 623 -26.34 -9.37 9.91
C ASP A 623 -26.26 -8.25 8.86
N ASP A 624 -25.49 -7.23 9.14
CA ASP A 624 -25.39 -6.05 8.28
C ASP A 624 -24.29 -6.14 7.20
N TYR A 625 -23.72 -7.32 7.00
CA TYR A 625 -22.91 -7.65 5.82
C TYR A 625 -23.78 -8.05 4.62
N PHE A 626 -25.08 -8.34 4.83
CA PHE A 626 -26.01 -8.65 3.76
C PHE A 626 -26.43 -7.41 2.98
N GLN A 627 -26.43 -7.55 1.66
CA GLN A 627 -26.89 -6.55 0.70
C GLN A 627 -27.89 -7.17 -0.26
N LEU A 628 -29.03 -6.51 -0.42
CA LEU A 628 -30.02 -6.84 -1.43
C LEU A 628 -29.91 -5.83 -2.56
N MET A 629 -29.69 -6.29 -3.79
CA MET A 629 -29.69 -5.48 -5.01
C MET A 629 -30.80 -5.90 -5.91
N MET A 630 -31.50 -4.93 -6.50
CA MET A 630 -32.51 -5.10 -7.54
C MET A 630 -32.07 -4.27 -8.75
N GLN A 631 -32.07 -4.86 -9.93
CA GLN A 631 -31.64 -4.19 -11.15
C GLN A 631 -32.68 -4.45 -12.25
N LEU A 632 -33.23 -3.38 -12.81
CA LEU A 632 -34.04 -3.42 -14.02
C LEU A 632 -33.13 -3.09 -15.21
N SER A 633 -33.09 -3.98 -16.18
CA SER A 633 -32.26 -3.83 -17.38
C SER A 633 -33.07 -3.97 -18.65
N TYR A 634 -32.69 -3.18 -19.65
CA TYR A 634 -33.18 -3.29 -21.04
C TYR A 634 -31.97 -3.44 -21.93
N THR A 635 -31.98 -4.48 -22.80
CA THR A 635 -30.97 -4.70 -23.82
C THR A 635 -31.62 -4.95 -25.17
N ARG A 636 -31.21 -4.22 -26.19
CA ARG A 636 -31.60 -4.41 -27.55
C ARG A 636 -30.45 -4.99 -28.35
N TYR A 637 -30.73 -6.12 -28.99
CA TYR A 637 -29.83 -6.80 -29.93
C TYR A 637 -30.27 -6.44 -31.33
N MET A 638 -29.34 -6.02 -32.16
CA MET A 638 -29.56 -5.72 -33.58
C MET A 638 -28.58 -6.56 -34.40
N LEU A 639 -29.11 -7.56 -35.09
CA LEU A 639 -28.32 -8.55 -35.83
C LEU A 639 -28.54 -8.36 -37.34
N GLN A 640 -27.44 -8.46 -38.07
CA GLN A 640 -27.45 -8.49 -39.54
C GLN A 640 -26.46 -9.56 -40.01
N ASP A 641 -27.00 -10.62 -40.64
CA ASP A 641 -26.28 -11.81 -41.12
C ASP A 641 -25.27 -12.40 -40.13
N TRP A 642 -25.65 -12.36 -38.84
CA TRP A 642 -24.83 -12.82 -37.72
C TRP A 642 -25.01 -14.30 -37.51
N SER A 643 -24.06 -15.10 -38.02
CA SER A 643 -24.17 -16.57 -38.09
C SER A 643 -23.86 -17.32 -36.78
N TYR A 644 -23.57 -16.61 -35.69
CA TYR A 644 -23.15 -17.25 -34.43
C TYR A 644 -24.32 -17.58 -33.50
N PHE A 645 -25.53 -17.04 -33.75
CA PHE A 645 -26.74 -17.36 -32.99
C PHE A 645 -27.75 -18.09 -33.84
N ILE A 646 -28.77 -18.68 -33.19
CA ILE A 646 -29.91 -19.28 -33.87
C ILE A 646 -30.60 -18.24 -34.75
N ILE A 647 -30.73 -16.99 -34.25
CA ILE A 647 -31.26 -15.85 -35.03
C ILE A 647 -30.08 -15.06 -35.62
N SER A 648 -30.02 -14.96 -36.92
CA SER A 648 -28.96 -14.25 -37.65
C SER A 648 -29.37 -12.84 -38.08
N ASN A 649 -30.64 -12.55 -38.21
CA ASN A 649 -31.16 -11.26 -38.69
C ASN A 649 -32.29 -10.76 -37.81
N GLY A 650 -32.32 -9.43 -37.60
CA GLY A 650 -33.41 -8.74 -36.95
C GLY A 650 -33.08 -8.11 -35.59
N ASN A 651 -34.14 -7.74 -34.88
CA ASN A 651 -34.00 -7.02 -33.58
C ASN A 651 -34.65 -7.82 -32.44
N CYS A 652 -33.89 -8.10 -31.39
CA CYS A 652 -34.40 -8.75 -30.19
C CYS A 652 -34.35 -7.79 -29.01
N ASN A 653 -35.34 -7.83 -28.14
CA ASN A 653 -35.45 -6.99 -26.97
C ASN A 653 -35.49 -7.86 -25.72
N ASN A 654 -34.68 -7.49 -24.72
CA ASN A 654 -34.61 -8.17 -23.43
C ASN A 654 -34.90 -7.14 -22.35
N ILE A 655 -35.98 -7.33 -21.62
CA ILE A 655 -36.27 -6.59 -20.38
C ILE A 655 -36.19 -7.60 -19.25
N ASN A 656 -35.35 -7.34 -18.29
CA ASN A 656 -35.20 -8.26 -17.15
C ASN A 656 -35.10 -7.52 -15.82
N LEU A 657 -35.56 -8.19 -14.78
CA LEU A 657 -35.40 -7.81 -13.38
C LEU A 657 -34.46 -8.80 -12.71
N GLY A 658 -33.29 -8.31 -12.34
CA GLY A 658 -32.31 -9.03 -11.52
C GLY A 658 -32.50 -8.73 -10.03
N ILE A 659 -32.52 -9.76 -9.19
CA ILE A 659 -32.52 -9.66 -7.74
C ILE A 659 -31.31 -10.42 -7.23
N THR A 660 -30.43 -9.75 -6.50
CA THR A 660 -29.20 -10.35 -5.97
C THR A 660 -29.13 -10.13 -4.47
N LEU A 661 -28.98 -11.21 -3.71
CA LEU A 661 -28.64 -11.19 -2.30
C LEU A 661 -27.18 -11.57 -2.15
N SER A 662 -26.37 -10.67 -1.63
CA SER A 662 -24.94 -10.89 -1.42
C SER A 662 -24.54 -10.64 0.02
N ARG A 663 -23.47 -11.31 0.47
CA ARG A 663 -22.84 -11.10 1.76
C ARG A 663 -21.33 -11.15 1.59
N VAL A 664 -20.63 -10.13 2.10
CA VAL A 664 -19.17 -10.06 2.07
C VAL A 664 -18.66 -9.76 3.47
N SER A 665 -18.01 -10.74 4.07
CA SER A 665 -17.48 -10.67 5.45
C SER A 665 -15.98 -10.98 5.51
N THR A 666 -15.25 -10.75 4.41
CA THR A 666 -13.81 -10.98 4.34
C THR A 666 -13.03 -9.93 5.13
N ASP A 667 -11.91 -10.36 5.73
CA ASP A 667 -11.02 -9.51 6.53
C ASP A 667 -10.13 -8.58 5.69
N ASN A 668 -9.91 -8.90 4.43
CA ASN A 668 -9.08 -8.12 3.51
C ASN A 668 -9.54 -8.30 2.06
N GLN A 669 -9.53 -7.24 1.26
CA GLN A 669 -9.97 -7.30 -0.13
C GLN A 669 -8.93 -7.93 -1.08
N LEU A 670 -7.63 -7.72 -0.84
CA LEU A 670 -6.57 -8.17 -1.75
C LEU A 670 -6.09 -9.59 -1.45
N PHE A 671 -6.00 -9.94 -0.20
CA PHE A 671 -5.63 -11.28 0.27
C PHE A 671 -6.48 -11.67 1.47
N PRO A 672 -7.73 -12.12 1.24
CA PRO A 672 -8.60 -12.59 2.31
C PRO A 672 -7.98 -13.81 3.02
N ARG A 673 -7.95 -13.75 4.35
CA ARG A 673 -7.45 -14.83 5.20
C ARG A 673 -8.58 -15.56 5.91
N ARG A 674 -9.64 -14.84 6.22
CA ARG A 674 -10.83 -15.33 6.91
C ARG A 674 -12.08 -14.66 6.36
N GLY A 675 -13.21 -15.33 6.57
CA GLY A 675 -14.51 -14.84 6.17
C GLY A 675 -15.06 -15.51 4.94
N SER A 676 -16.17 -15.03 4.48
CA SER A 676 -16.86 -15.59 3.32
C SER A 676 -17.49 -14.49 2.45
N GLU A 677 -17.62 -14.83 1.19
CA GLU A 677 -18.39 -14.07 0.22
C GLU A 677 -19.42 -15.01 -0.38
N PHE A 678 -20.67 -14.61 -0.38
CA PHE A 678 -21.66 -15.36 -1.12
C PHE A 678 -22.60 -14.42 -1.89
N SER A 679 -23.13 -14.93 -2.99
CA SER A 679 -24.07 -14.22 -3.85
C SER A 679 -25.08 -15.22 -4.41
N ALA A 680 -26.35 -14.95 -4.20
CA ALA A 680 -27.46 -15.63 -4.84
C ALA A 680 -28.22 -14.64 -5.70
N SER A 681 -28.37 -14.90 -6.99
CA SER A 681 -29.07 -14.02 -7.90
C SER A 681 -30.11 -14.74 -8.73
N VAL A 682 -31.21 -14.06 -8.95
CA VAL A 682 -32.31 -14.48 -9.81
C VAL A 682 -32.56 -13.37 -10.82
N THR A 683 -32.54 -13.69 -12.11
CA THR A 683 -32.90 -12.76 -13.18
C THR A 683 -34.13 -13.29 -13.87
N LEU A 684 -35.15 -12.48 -13.96
CA LEU A 684 -36.47 -12.82 -14.52
C LEU A 684 -36.81 -11.85 -15.64
N THR A 685 -37.27 -12.38 -16.75
CA THR A 685 -37.95 -11.59 -17.80
C THR A 685 -39.47 -11.74 -17.66
N PRO A 686 -40.27 -10.85 -18.18
CA PRO A 686 -41.69 -11.12 -18.34
C PRO A 686 -41.91 -12.37 -19.18
N PRO A 687 -42.87 -13.25 -18.83
CA PRO A 687 -43.17 -14.45 -19.60
C PRO A 687 -44.07 -14.10 -20.82
N TRP A 688 -43.48 -13.50 -21.85
CA TRP A 688 -44.19 -12.96 -23.01
C TRP A 688 -45.04 -14.00 -23.70
N SER A 689 -44.55 -15.27 -23.74
CA SER A 689 -45.28 -16.39 -24.37
C SER A 689 -46.59 -16.74 -23.68
N LEU A 690 -46.76 -16.33 -22.41
CA LEU A 690 -47.98 -16.55 -21.65
C LEU A 690 -49.03 -15.45 -21.91
N PHE A 691 -48.62 -14.32 -22.48
CA PHE A 691 -49.51 -13.16 -22.71
C PHE A 691 -50.07 -13.08 -24.14
N ASP A 692 -49.42 -13.71 -25.13
CA ASP A 692 -49.77 -13.54 -26.54
C ASP A 692 -50.45 -14.75 -27.19
N ASN A 693 -50.65 -15.86 -26.47
CA ASN A 693 -51.31 -17.10 -26.94
C ASN A 693 -50.78 -17.69 -28.28
N LYS A 694 -49.52 -17.40 -28.63
CA LYS A 694 -48.90 -17.91 -29.86
C LYS A 694 -48.36 -19.33 -29.71
N ASN A 695 -48.52 -20.12 -30.78
CA ASN A 695 -47.87 -21.43 -30.80
C ASN A 695 -46.41 -21.30 -31.30
N TYR A 696 -45.49 -21.11 -30.34
CA TYR A 696 -44.05 -20.94 -30.62
C TYR A 696 -43.39 -22.20 -31.21
N GLY A 697 -43.98 -23.39 -31.00
CA GLY A 697 -43.50 -24.64 -31.60
C GLY A 697 -43.75 -24.74 -33.12
N ALA A 698 -44.75 -23.98 -33.63
CA ALA A 698 -45.03 -23.92 -35.04
C ALA A 698 -44.22 -22.86 -35.82
N LEU A 699 -43.46 -22.00 -35.11
CA LEU A 699 -42.64 -20.96 -35.72
C LEU A 699 -41.21 -21.46 -35.94
N ALA A 700 -40.66 -21.15 -37.13
CA ALA A 700 -39.30 -21.46 -37.53
C ALA A 700 -38.97 -22.97 -37.40
N THR A 701 -39.78 -23.78 -38.04
CA THR A 701 -39.62 -25.24 -38.06
C THR A 701 -38.55 -25.66 -39.06
N VAL A 702 -38.05 -26.89 -38.95
CA VAL A 702 -37.10 -27.49 -39.89
C VAL A 702 -37.71 -27.56 -41.30
N GLU A 703 -39.03 -27.76 -41.40
CA GLU A 703 -39.74 -27.75 -42.65
C GLU A 703 -39.72 -26.36 -43.31
N THR A 704 -39.99 -25.29 -42.54
CA THR A 704 -39.91 -23.90 -43.04
C THR A 704 -38.48 -23.56 -43.46
N TYR A 705 -37.46 -24.01 -42.73
CA TYR A 705 -36.07 -23.81 -43.10
C TYR A 705 -35.71 -24.44 -44.45
N ASN A 706 -36.24 -25.65 -44.75
CA ASN A 706 -35.93 -26.36 -45.97
C ASN A 706 -36.74 -25.89 -47.16
N THR A 707 -37.88 -25.21 -46.96
CA THR A 707 -38.82 -24.80 -48.04
C THR A 707 -38.70 -23.30 -48.35
N ASP A 708 -38.56 -22.45 -47.35
CA ASP A 708 -38.52 -20.99 -47.51
C ASP A 708 -37.70 -20.35 -46.39
N ILE A 709 -36.44 -19.99 -46.70
CA ILE A 709 -35.50 -19.43 -45.77
C ILE A 709 -35.89 -18.01 -45.31
N ASP A 710 -36.53 -17.22 -46.16
CA ASP A 710 -36.94 -15.86 -45.79
C ASP A 710 -38.11 -15.89 -44.81
N ARG A 711 -39.06 -16.79 -45.05
CA ARG A 711 -40.14 -17.07 -44.11
C ARG A 711 -39.58 -17.59 -42.77
N TYR A 712 -38.63 -18.52 -42.79
CA TYR A 712 -37.97 -19.04 -41.60
C TYR A 712 -37.31 -17.91 -40.79
N ASN A 713 -36.58 -17.02 -41.43
CA ASN A 713 -35.91 -15.87 -40.76
C ASN A 713 -36.95 -14.89 -40.20
N SER A 714 -38.05 -14.63 -40.86
CA SER A 714 -39.11 -13.77 -40.34
C SER A 714 -39.85 -14.40 -39.16
N GLU A 715 -40.07 -15.70 -39.16
CA GLU A 715 -40.64 -16.47 -38.04
C GLU A 715 -39.67 -16.52 -36.84
N LEU A 716 -38.36 -16.63 -37.06
CA LEU A 716 -37.34 -16.49 -36.01
C LEU A 716 -37.36 -15.09 -35.40
N GLN A 717 -37.44 -14.05 -36.21
CA GLN A 717 -37.54 -12.66 -35.75
C GLN A 717 -38.81 -12.45 -34.92
N GLU A 718 -39.93 -13.02 -35.30
CA GLU A 718 -41.18 -12.98 -34.55
C GLU A 718 -41.04 -13.74 -33.21
N LYS A 719 -40.47 -14.94 -33.24
CA LYS A 719 -40.26 -15.82 -32.11
C LYS A 719 -39.38 -15.16 -31.01
N TYR A 720 -38.30 -14.48 -31.43
CA TYR A 720 -37.32 -13.91 -30.53
C TYR A 720 -37.37 -12.39 -30.41
N ARG A 721 -38.42 -11.73 -30.93
CA ARG A 721 -38.60 -10.28 -30.77
C ARG A 721 -38.54 -9.81 -29.33
N TRP A 722 -39.13 -10.57 -28.44
CA TRP A 722 -39.07 -10.39 -27.01
C TRP A 722 -38.48 -11.64 -26.36
N ILE A 723 -37.29 -11.47 -25.73
CA ILE A 723 -36.58 -12.56 -25.06
C ILE A 723 -37.26 -12.87 -23.75
N GLU A 724 -37.35 -14.16 -23.43
CA GLU A 724 -37.88 -14.62 -22.15
C GLU A 724 -37.04 -15.75 -21.54
N TYR A 725 -36.77 -15.66 -20.27
CA TYR A 725 -36.04 -16.66 -19.48
C TYR A 725 -36.16 -16.37 -17.98
N HIS A 726 -35.79 -17.35 -17.17
CA HIS A 726 -35.43 -17.17 -15.78
C HIS A 726 -34.06 -17.78 -15.53
N LYS A 727 -33.18 -17.01 -14.90
CA LYS A 727 -31.79 -17.37 -14.65
C LYS A 727 -31.47 -17.34 -13.17
N TRP A 728 -30.95 -18.43 -12.64
CA TRP A 728 -30.60 -18.61 -11.25
C TRP A 728 -29.11 -18.82 -11.14
N LYS A 729 -28.45 -18.09 -10.25
CA LYS A 729 -27.02 -18.25 -10.00
C LYS A 729 -26.72 -18.21 -8.53
N PHE A 730 -25.83 -19.07 -8.13
CA PHE A 730 -25.26 -19.10 -6.77
C PHE A 730 -23.76 -19.15 -6.85
N LYS A 731 -23.08 -18.29 -6.06
CA LYS A 731 -21.65 -18.26 -5.93
C LYS A 731 -21.27 -18.09 -4.47
N SER A 732 -20.39 -18.94 -3.99
CA SER A 732 -19.84 -18.86 -2.63
C SER A 732 -18.33 -19.02 -2.64
N ARG A 733 -17.62 -18.17 -1.91
CA ARG A 733 -16.19 -18.29 -1.63
C ARG A 733 -15.98 -18.23 -0.13
N THR A 734 -15.21 -19.15 0.43
CA THR A 734 -14.88 -19.16 1.85
C THR A 734 -13.38 -19.19 2.02
N PHE A 735 -12.86 -18.39 2.94
CA PHE A 735 -11.44 -18.27 3.22
C PHE A 735 -11.16 -18.70 4.66
N THR A 736 -10.26 -19.67 4.80
CA THR A 736 -9.87 -20.24 6.08
C THR A 736 -8.36 -20.21 6.25
N ALA A 737 -7.88 -19.44 7.22
CA ALA A 737 -6.46 -19.42 7.56
C ALA A 737 -6.05 -20.74 8.24
N LEU A 738 -5.21 -21.53 7.60
CA LEU A 738 -4.72 -22.82 8.12
C LEU A 738 -3.54 -22.64 9.10
N THR A 739 -2.83 -21.51 9.01
CA THR A 739 -1.70 -21.18 9.89
C THR A 739 -1.84 -19.77 10.46
N GLY A 740 -1.22 -19.51 11.61
CA GLY A 740 -1.29 -18.19 12.25
C GLY A 740 -0.37 -17.14 11.62
N GLY A 741 -0.61 -15.85 11.96
CA GLY A 741 0.19 -14.70 11.57
C GLY A 741 -0.28 -14.03 10.27
N GLN A 742 0.34 -12.90 9.94
CA GLN A 742 -0.02 -12.15 8.72
C GLN A 742 0.28 -12.92 7.43
N LYS A 743 1.41 -13.63 7.35
CA LYS A 743 1.77 -14.51 6.25
C LYS A 743 1.31 -15.93 6.55
N CYS A 744 0.04 -16.20 6.39
CA CYS A 744 -0.56 -17.50 6.66
C CYS A 744 -0.88 -18.26 5.36
N LEU A 745 -0.91 -19.58 5.46
CA LEU A 745 -1.47 -20.44 4.44
C LEU A 745 -2.99 -20.35 4.53
N VAL A 746 -3.66 -20.05 3.44
CA VAL A 746 -5.12 -19.88 3.37
C VAL A 746 -5.70 -20.93 2.44
N LEU A 747 -6.73 -21.62 2.90
CA LEU A 747 -7.58 -22.44 2.06
C LEU A 747 -8.76 -21.59 1.57
N MET A 748 -8.89 -21.43 0.27
CA MET A 748 -10.08 -20.88 -0.37
C MET A 748 -10.89 -22.02 -0.97
N THR A 749 -12.17 -22.03 -0.68
CA THR A 749 -13.14 -22.94 -1.29
C THR A 749 -14.15 -22.12 -2.10
N ARG A 750 -14.47 -22.56 -3.30
CA ARG A 750 -15.48 -21.95 -4.16
C ARG A 750 -16.51 -23.00 -4.57
N VAL A 751 -17.76 -22.61 -4.50
CA VAL A 751 -18.90 -23.33 -5.05
C VAL A 751 -19.70 -22.36 -5.89
N GLU A 752 -19.92 -22.69 -7.14
CA GLU A 752 -20.65 -21.85 -8.09
C GLU A 752 -21.51 -22.74 -8.99
N PHE A 753 -22.75 -22.35 -9.20
CA PHE A 753 -23.64 -22.98 -10.15
C PHE A 753 -24.63 -21.97 -10.74
N GLY A 754 -25.09 -22.25 -11.95
CA GLY A 754 -26.11 -21.46 -12.60
C GLY A 754 -27.03 -22.31 -13.43
N LEU A 755 -28.29 -21.90 -13.48
CA LEU A 755 -29.35 -22.54 -14.22
C LEU A 755 -30.09 -21.48 -15.06
N LEU A 756 -30.24 -21.73 -16.34
CA LEU A 756 -31.01 -20.92 -17.27
C LEU A 756 -32.24 -21.70 -17.74
N GLY A 757 -33.41 -21.32 -17.30
CA GLY A 757 -34.66 -21.94 -17.66
C GLY A 757 -35.52 -21.08 -18.62
N SER A 758 -36.53 -21.67 -19.19
CA SER A 758 -37.50 -21.01 -20.07
C SER A 758 -38.91 -21.21 -19.56
N TYR A 759 -39.79 -20.22 -19.75
CA TYR A 759 -41.22 -20.35 -19.43
C TYR A 759 -41.97 -21.20 -20.46
N ASN A 760 -41.49 -21.18 -21.71
CA ASN A 760 -41.97 -21.98 -22.80
C ASN A 760 -40.84 -22.84 -23.38
N LYS A 761 -41.04 -24.15 -23.45
CA LYS A 761 -40.05 -25.11 -23.93
C LYS A 761 -39.61 -24.87 -25.39
N ASP A 762 -40.53 -24.32 -26.22
CA ASP A 762 -40.31 -24.04 -27.64
C ASP A 762 -39.68 -22.66 -27.89
N LYS A 763 -39.48 -21.84 -26.82
CA LYS A 763 -38.92 -20.49 -26.85
C LYS A 763 -37.77 -20.33 -25.88
N LYS A 764 -36.80 -21.23 -25.90
CA LYS A 764 -35.58 -21.11 -25.10
C LYS A 764 -34.81 -19.89 -25.58
N SER A 765 -34.27 -19.08 -24.63
CA SER A 765 -33.45 -17.92 -24.97
C SER A 765 -32.20 -18.33 -25.76
N PRO A 766 -31.95 -17.71 -26.91
CA PRO A 766 -30.71 -17.95 -27.67
C PRO A 766 -29.54 -17.16 -27.12
N PHE A 767 -29.79 -16.30 -26.16
CA PHE A 767 -28.80 -15.47 -25.46
C PHE A 767 -28.73 -15.89 -24.00
N GLU A 768 -27.80 -15.32 -23.25
CA GLU A 768 -27.64 -15.53 -21.80
C GLU A 768 -27.16 -16.94 -21.40
N THR A 769 -26.79 -17.79 -22.38
CA THR A 769 -26.23 -19.12 -22.13
C THR A 769 -24.85 -19.04 -21.44
N TYR A 770 -24.40 -20.15 -20.85
CA TYR A 770 -23.11 -20.23 -20.18
C TYR A 770 -22.07 -20.83 -21.12
N TYR A 771 -20.89 -20.19 -21.15
CA TYR A 771 -19.72 -20.60 -21.94
C TYR A 771 -18.60 -20.98 -21.00
N VAL A 772 -18.40 -22.27 -20.77
CA VAL A 772 -17.56 -22.82 -19.70
C VAL A 772 -16.20 -23.30 -20.21
N GLY A 773 -15.14 -22.93 -19.53
CA GLY A 773 -13.76 -23.28 -19.82
C GLY A 773 -12.86 -22.06 -19.97
N GLY A 774 -11.55 -22.25 -19.87
CA GLY A 774 -10.54 -21.24 -20.12
C GLY A 774 -10.33 -20.24 -18.98
N ASP A 775 -10.01 -19.02 -19.34
CA ASP A 775 -9.68 -17.93 -18.42
C ASP A 775 -10.90 -17.12 -17.93
N GLY A 776 -12.10 -17.41 -18.43
CA GLY A 776 -13.33 -16.71 -18.03
C GLY A 776 -13.43 -15.26 -18.51
N MET A 777 -12.52 -14.80 -19.38
CA MET A 777 -12.54 -13.42 -19.85
C MET A 777 -13.58 -13.27 -20.97
N SER A 778 -14.54 -12.38 -20.79
CA SER A 778 -15.52 -12.01 -21.80
C SER A 778 -14.87 -11.23 -22.94
N GLY A 779 -15.38 -11.40 -24.16
CA GLY A 779 -14.87 -10.71 -25.36
C GLY A 779 -13.94 -11.57 -26.21
N TYR A 780 -13.72 -12.82 -25.82
CA TYR A 780 -12.94 -13.80 -26.59
C TYR A 780 -13.78 -14.90 -27.20
N SER A 781 -15.06 -15.00 -26.83
CA SER A 781 -15.99 -15.92 -27.46
C SER A 781 -16.56 -15.31 -28.74
N SER A 782 -16.91 -16.14 -29.68
CA SER A 782 -17.64 -15.73 -30.89
C SER A 782 -19.10 -15.32 -30.59
N GLY A 783 -19.60 -15.57 -29.37
CA GLY A 783 -20.93 -15.27 -28.91
C GLY A 783 -20.96 -14.08 -27.94
N TYR A 784 -21.65 -13.03 -28.28
CA TYR A 784 -21.67 -11.77 -27.55
C TYR A 784 -22.65 -11.72 -26.37
N ALA A 785 -23.56 -12.64 -26.29
CA ALA A 785 -24.59 -12.68 -25.27
C ALA A 785 -24.36 -13.79 -24.24
N GLU A 786 -23.26 -14.51 -24.37
CA GLU A 786 -22.91 -15.62 -23.49
C GLU A 786 -22.18 -15.15 -22.23
N GLU A 787 -22.46 -15.78 -21.14
CA GLU A 787 -21.74 -15.58 -19.91
C GLU A 787 -20.55 -16.56 -19.82
N THR A 788 -19.32 -16.02 -19.83
CA THR A 788 -18.10 -16.83 -19.73
C THR A 788 -17.81 -17.24 -18.29
N ILE A 789 -17.62 -18.54 -18.08
CA ILE A 789 -17.27 -19.13 -16.79
C ILE A 789 -15.88 -19.76 -16.92
N GLY A 790 -14.89 -19.21 -16.22
CA GLY A 790 -13.53 -19.72 -16.26
C GLY A 790 -13.43 -21.10 -15.59
N LEU A 791 -12.74 -22.04 -16.24
CA LEU A 791 -12.27 -23.29 -15.64
C LEU A 791 -10.88 -23.59 -16.18
N ARG A 792 -9.88 -23.46 -15.31
CA ARG A 792 -8.47 -23.57 -15.68
C ARG A 792 -8.10 -25.01 -16.10
N GLY A 793 -7.18 -25.15 -17.05
CA GLY A 793 -6.78 -26.44 -17.62
C GLY A 793 -7.60 -26.87 -18.84
N TYR A 794 -8.51 -26.02 -19.28
CA TYR A 794 -9.31 -26.22 -20.47
C TYR A 794 -9.25 -24.98 -21.36
N GLU A 795 -9.47 -25.14 -22.65
CA GLU A 795 -9.61 -24.02 -23.59
C GLU A 795 -10.92 -23.26 -23.35
N ASN A 796 -10.96 -22.00 -23.80
CA ASN A 796 -12.16 -21.17 -23.68
C ASN A 796 -13.37 -21.86 -24.30
N GLY A 797 -14.43 -22.04 -23.50
CA GLY A 797 -15.68 -22.62 -23.91
C GLY A 797 -15.67 -24.11 -24.27
N SER A 798 -14.53 -24.79 -24.15
CA SER A 798 -14.40 -26.20 -24.58
C SER A 798 -15.21 -27.19 -23.74
N LEU A 799 -15.70 -26.76 -22.58
CA LEU A 799 -16.58 -27.54 -21.71
C LEU A 799 -18.06 -27.23 -21.93
N THR A 800 -18.39 -26.38 -22.90
CA THR A 800 -19.76 -26.14 -23.30
C THR A 800 -20.11 -27.06 -24.46
N PRO A 801 -21.23 -27.77 -24.41
CA PRO A 801 -21.69 -28.59 -25.52
C PRO A 801 -21.89 -27.77 -26.81
N TYR A 802 -22.06 -28.46 -27.92
CA TYR A 802 -22.10 -27.94 -29.27
C TYR A 802 -22.86 -26.61 -29.40
N ARG A 803 -22.25 -25.58 -30.08
CA ARG A 803 -22.77 -24.24 -30.32
C ARG A 803 -23.02 -23.37 -29.09
N ALA A 804 -22.26 -23.55 -28.02
CA ALA A 804 -22.36 -22.75 -26.82
C ALA A 804 -23.72 -22.78 -26.08
N GLU A 805 -24.43 -23.87 -26.17
CA GLU A 805 -25.73 -24.06 -25.54
C GLU A 805 -25.62 -24.57 -24.10
N GLY A 806 -24.92 -23.83 -23.22
CA GLY A 806 -24.88 -24.11 -21.80
C GLY A 806 -26.08 -23.51 -21.07
N TYR A 807 -27.06 -24.33 -20.68
CA TYR A 807 -28.24 -23.91 -19.91
C TYR A 807 -28.07 -24.17 -18.41
N ALA A 808 -27.12 -24.97 -18.04
CA ALA A 808 -26.70 -25.17 -16.66
C ALA A 808 -25.19 -25.29 -16.58
N TYR A 809 -24.60 -24.86 -15.45
CA TYR A 809 -23.20 -25.10 -15.15
C TYR A 809 -22.97 -25.26 -13.67
N ASP A 810 -21.88 -25.91 -13.33
CA ASP A 810 -21.28 -25.86 -11.98
C ASP A 810 -19.80 -25.58 -12.06
N ARG A 811 -19.23 -25.14 -10.93
CA ARG A 811 -17.83 -24.97 -10.72
C ARG A 811 -17.48 -25.11 -9.25
N LEU A 812 -16.53 -25.99 -8.95
CA LEU A 812 -15.99 -26.25 -7.63
C LEU A 812 -14.49 -25.99 -7.66
N THR A 813 -13.99 -25.23 -6.67
CA THR A 813 -12.54 -24.94 -6.57
C THR A 813 -12.08 -25.10 -5.14
N LEU A 814 -10.96 -25.79 -4.97
CA LEU A 814 -10.16 -25.80 -3.75
C LEU A 814 -8.80 -25.19 -4.08
N GLU A 815 -8.44 -24.12 -3.39
CA GLU A 815 -7.22 -23.37 -3.67
C GLU A 815 -6.44 -23.08 -2.39
N LEU A 816 -5.18 -23.47 -2.35
CA LEU A 816 -4.25 -23.13 -1.27
C LEU A 816 -3.42 -21.93 -1.68
N ARG A 817 -3.49 -20.85 -0.90
CA ARG A 817 -2.85 -19.55 -1.15
C ARG A 817 -1.78 -19.27 -0.10
N TYR A 818 -0.61 -18.80 -0.53
CA TYR A 818 0.45 -18.37 0.37
C TYR A 818 1.04 -17.03 -0.06
N PRO A 819 1.05 -15.99 0.82
CA PRO A 819 1.54 -14.67 0.46
C PRO A 819 3.05 -14.59 0.60
N PHE A 820 3.73 -14.20 -0.46
CA PHE A 820 5.16 -13.88 -0.45
C PHE A 820 5.41 -12.45 0.02
N LEU A 821 4.58 -11.50 -0.47
CA LEU A 821 4.62 -10.09 -0.13
C LEU A 821 3.21 -9.58 0.14
N LEU A 822 3.04 -8.83 1.22
CA LEU A 822 1.80 -8.12 1.59
C LEU A 822 2.11 -6.64 1.75
N GLY A 823 1.21 -5.76 1.33
CA GLY A 823 1.35 -4.31 1.38
C GLY A 823 0.78 -3.65 0.13
N ASN A 824 1.30 -2.48 -0.23
CA ASN A 824 0.87 -1.76 -1.44
C ASN A 824 1.03 -2.61 -2.72
N THR A 825 2.08 -3.42 -2.78
CA THR A 825 2.22 -4.51 -3.75
C THR A 825 1.99 -5.83 -3.03
N THR A 826 0.97 -6.57 -3.43
CA THR A 826 0.67 -7.90 -2.86
C THR A 826 1.02 -8.98 -3.87
N ILE A 827 1.85 -9.96 -3.45
CA ILE A 827 2.25 -11.10 -4.29
C ILE A 827 1.98 -12.38 -3.52
N TYR A 828 1.21 -13.29 -4.11
CA TYR A 828 0.96 -14.61 -3.53
C TYR A 828 0.99 -15.72 -4.58
N GLY A 829 1.43 -16.88 -4.16
CA GLY A 829 1.37 -18.11 -4.94
C GLY A 829 0.15 -18.93 -4.53
N LEU A 830 -0.33 -19.72 -5.44
CA LEU A 830 -1.47 -20.60 -5.23
C LEU A 830 -1.28 -21.96 -5.90
N GLY A 831 -1.88 -22.98 -5.32
CA GLY A 831 -2.07 -24.28 -5.91
C GLY A 831 -3.54 -24.64 -5.82
N PHE A 832 -4.12 -25.22 -6.87
CA PHE A 832 -5.54 -25.44 -6.93
C PHE A 832 -5.94 -26.77 -7.57
N ILE A 833 -7.13 -27.20 -7.20
CA ILE A 833 -7.88 -28.25 -7.85
C ILE A 833 -9.24 -27.66 -8.20
N GLU A 834 -9.65 -27.78 -9.46
CA GLU A 834 -10.95 -27.33 -9.96
C GLU A 834 -11.71 -28.46 -10.63
N GLY A 835 -13.04 -28.36 -10.59
CA GLY A 835 -13.93 -29.19 -11.34
C GLY A 835 -15.18 -28.42 -11.73
N GLY A 836 -15.74 -28.74 -12.87
CA GLY A 836 -16.97 -28.14 -13.34
C GLY A 836 -17.42 -28.69 -14.68
N ASN A 837 -18.62 -28.37 -15.09
CA ASN A 837 -19.19 -28.83 -16.35
C ASN A 837 -20.28 -27.86 -16.84
N ALA A 838 -20.76 -28.07 -18.05
CA ALA A 838 -21.94 -27.42 -18.60
C ALA A 838 -22.90 -28.43 -19.20
N TRP A 839 -24.20 -28.15 -19.12
CA TRP A 839 -25.26 -29.02 -19.65
C TRP A 839 -26.17 -28.23 -20.60
N THR A 840 -26.63 -28.90 -21.64
CA THR A 840 -27.57 -28.33 -22.65
C THR A 840 -29.01 -28.18 -22.13
N GLU A 841 -29.33 -28.85 -21.02
CA GLU A 841 -30.66 -28.81 -20.42
C GLU A 841 -30.56 -28.79 -18.91
N THR A 842 -31.38 -27.98 -18.26
CA THR A 842 -31.47 -27.89 -16.81
C THR A 842 -31.90 -29.19 -16.14
N GLY A 843 -32.73 -30.01 -16.85
CA GLY A 843 -33.16 -31.31 -16.36
C GLY A 843 -32.04 -32.37 -16.28
N HIS A 844 -30.96 -32.19 -17.01
CA HIS A 844 -29.79 -33.10 -16.99
C HIS A 844 -28.69 -32.63 -16.05
N PHE A 845 -28.93 -31.58 -15.29
CA PHE A 845 -27.93 -31.06 -14.35
C PHE A 845 -27.56 -32.10 -13.27
N ASN A 846 -26.30 -32.50 -13.25
CA ASN A 846 -25.74 -33.42 -12.26
C ASN A 846 -24.43 -32.84 -11.68
N PRO A 847 -24.44 -32.31 -10.46
CA PRO A 847 -23.28 -31.61 -9.88
C PRO A 847 -22.06 -32.51 -9.59
N PHE A 848 -22.20 -33.82 -9.79
CA PHE A 848 -21.11 -34.78 -9.60
C PHE A 848 -20.45 -35.21 -10.92
N GLU A 849 -20.98 -34.81 -12.03
CA GLU A 849 -20.41 -35.07 -13.37
C GLU A 849 -19.48 -33.91 -13.77
N ILE A 850 -18.37 -33.80 -13.07
CA ILE A 850 -17.42 -32.69 -13.23
C ILE A 850 -16.22 -33.07 -14.09
N LYS A 851 -15.74 -32.08 -14.88
CA LYS A 851 -14.46 -32.15 -15.61
C LYS A 851 -13.37 -31.53 -14.71
N ARG A 852 -12.36 -32.32 -14.36
CA ARG A 852 -11.38 -32.00 -13.32
C ARG A 852 -10.11 -31.39 -13.89
N SER A 853 -9.54 -30.48 -13.17
CA SER A 853 -8.20 -29.94 -13.43
C SER A 853 -7.44 -29.65 -12.14
N ALA A 854 -6.13 -29.51 -12.26
CA ALA A 854 -5.27 -29.07 -11.18
C ALA A 854 -4.15 -28.19 -11.72
N GLY A 855 -3.63 -27.28 -10.89
CA GLY A 855 -2.60 -26.37 -11.35
C GLY A 855 -1.97 -25.55 -10.23
N ILE A 856 -1.08 -24.68 -10.66
CA ILE A 856 -0.39 -23.71 -9.81
C ILE A 856 -0.42 -22.33 -10.46
N GLY A 857 -0.33 -21.30 -9.65
CA GLY A 857 -0.33 -19.94 -10.19
C GLY A 857 0.31 -18.91 -9.26
N VAL A 858 0.47 -17.72 -9.80
CA VAL A 858 0.97 -16.55 -9.08
C VAL A 858 0.05 -15.38 -9.35
N ARG A 859 -0.20 -14.60 -8.31
CA ARG A 859 -0.95 -13.35 -8.37
C ARG A 859 -0.06 -12.20 -7.92
N ILE A 860 -0.15 -11.10 -8.64
CA ILE A 860 0.58 -9.86 -8.37
C ILE A 860 -0.42 -8.71 -8.43
N PHE A 861 -0.62 -8.03 -7.33
CA PHE A 861 -1.39 -6.79 -7.30
C PHE A 861 -0.45 -5.59 -7.33
N LEU A 862 -0.65 -4.72 -8.32
CA LEU A 862 0.06 -3.45 -8.47
C LEU A 862 -0.97 -2.31 -8.37
N PRO A 863 -0.75 -1.27 -7.54
CA PRO A 863 -1.75 -0.21 -7.29
C PRO A 863 -2.26 0.52 -8.54
N MET A 864 -1.42 0.64 -9.59
CA MET A 864 -1.78 1.34 -10.84
C MET A 864 -2.34 0.41 -11.93
N VAL A 865 -2.09 -0.89 -11.85
CA VAL A 865 -2.40 -1.86 -12.90
C VAL A 865 -3.53 -2.80 -12.47
N GLY A 866 -3.71 -2.98 -11.16
CA GLY A 866 -4.67 -3.93 -10.60
C GLY A 866 -4.06 -5.33 -10.39
N LEU A 867 -4.92 -6.34 -10.34
CA LEU A 867 -4.52 -7.73 -10.15
C LEU A 867 -4.08 -8.34 -11.48
N MET A 868 -2.90 -8.93 -11.49
CA MET A 868 -2.37 -9.72 -12.59
C MET A 868 -2.08 -11.14 -12.12
N GLY A 869 -2.23 -12.10 -12.99
CA GLY A 869 -1.92 -13.49 -12.66
C GLY A 869 -1.51 -14.33 -13.85
N ILE A 870 -0.78 -15.39 -13.56
CA ILE A 870 -0.42 -16.43 -14.50
C ILE A 870 -0.68 -17.77 -13.80
N ASP A 871 -1.48 -18.61 -14.43
CA ASP A 871 -1.74 -19.97 -13.99
C ASP A 871 -1.26 -20.97 -15.04
N TRP A 872 -0.64 -22.03 -14.58
CA TRP A 872 -0.46 -23.25 -15.33
C TRP A 872 -1.41 -24.31 -14.77
N ALA A 873 -2.19 -24.92 -15.65
CA ALA A 873 -3.16 -25.93 -15.26
C ALA A 873 -3.18 -27.12 -16.22
N TYR A 874 -3.54 -28.27 -15.70
CA TYR A 874 -3.70 -29.50 -16.47
C TYR A 874 -5.12 -30.03 -16.31
N GLY A 875 -5.87 -30.14 -17.46
CA GLY A 875 -7.20 -30.73 -17.52
C GLY A 875 -7.10 -32.25 -17.72
N PHE A 876 -7.73 -33.01 -16.82
CA PHE A 876 -7.65 -34.47 -16.82
C PHE A 876 -8.68 -35.15 -17.70
N ASP A 877 -9.83 -34.48 -17.90
CA ASP A 877 -10.98 -35.07 -18.55
C ASP A 877 -11.16 -34.54 -19.97
N LYS A 878 -11.87 -35.29 -20.83
CA LYS A 878 -12.12 -34.93 -22.23
C LYS A 878 -13.12 -33.76 -22.32
N PRO A 879 -12.75 -32.65 -22.97
CA PRO A 879 -13.69 -31.57 -23.28
C PRO A 879 -14.64 -31.96 -24.42
N TYR A 880 -15.72 -31.15 -24.61
CA TYR A 880 -16.71 -31.43 -25.69
C TYR A 880 -16.20 -31.04 -27.05
N ILE A 881 -15.37 -30.01 -27.18
CA ILE A 881 -15.05 -29.34 -28.48
C ILE A 881 -13.61 -29.64 -28.95
N THR A 882 -12.93 -30.65 -28.44
CA THR A 882 -11.58 -30.95 -28.95
C THR A 882 -11.45 -32.39 -29.44
N SER A 883 -10.53 -32.60 -30.39
CA SER A 883 -10.12 -33.93 -30.85
C SER A 883 -9.28 -34.70 -29.83
N THR A 884 -8.80 -34.06 -28.78
CA THR A 884 -7.97 -34.64 -27.73
C THR A 884 -8.81 -35.33 -26.65
N ASN A 885 -8.28 -36.38 -26.05
CA ASN A 885 -8.97 -37.13 -24.99
C ASN A 885 -8.81 -36.47 -23.59
N LYS A 886 -8.21 -35.28 -23.52
CA LYS A 886 -7.91 -34.54 -22.27
C LYS A 886 -7.91 -33.05 -22.56
N GLY A 887 -8.15 -32.23 -21.54
CA GLY A 887 -7.93 -30.77 -21.61
C GLY A 887 -6.44 -30.43 -21.81
N GLY A 888 -5.56 -31.22 -21.23
CA GLY A 888 -4.12 -31.09 -21.40
C GLY A 888 -3.51 -29.94 -20.62
N SER A 889 -2.31 -29.51 -21.05
CA SER A 889 -1.56 -28.43 -20.40
C SER A 889 -1.95 -27.09 -20.98
N GLN A 890 -2.42 -26.18 -20.13
CA GLN A 890 -2.87 -24.84 -20.50
C GLN A 890 -2.21 -23.76 -19.63
N PHE A 891 -1.91 -22.62 -20.24
CA PHE A 891 -1.50 -21.40 -19.53
C PHE A 891 -2.62 -20.37 -19.60
N HIS A 892 -2.95 -19.79 -18.46
CA HIS A 892 -4.01 -18.78 -18.34
C HIS A 892 -3.42 -17.48 -17.79
N PHE A 893 -3.72 -16.37 -18.43
CA PHE A 893 -3.34 -15.04 -18.02
C PHE A 893 -4.54 -14.32 -17.44
N ILE A 894 -4.32 -13.58 -16.36
CA ILE A 894 -5.36 -12.81 -15.67
C ILE A 894 -4.93 -11.35 -15.63
N LEU A 895 -5.84 -10.46 -15.99
CA LEU A 895 -5.63 -9.02 -15.96
C LEU A 895 -6.89 -8.34 -15.42
N GLY A 896 -6.77 -7.68 -14.25
CA GLY A 896 -7.85 -6.90 -13.67
C GLY A 896 -8.99 -7.66 -12.98
N GLN A 897 -9.10 -8.97 -13.17
CA GLN A 897 -10.11 -9.81 -12.51
C GLN A 897 -9.46 -11.06 -11.90
N GLU A 898 -10.03 -11.55 -10.81
CA GLU A 898 -9.67 -12.84 -10.22
C GLU A 898 -10.60 -13.92 -10.77
N PHE A 899 -10.04 -15.10 -11.08
CA PHE A 899 -10.83 -16.28 -11.47
C PHE A 899 -11.95 -16.56 -10.50
#